data_2eb0a358c826e98b5e6c408a7d9cabfa
#
_entry.id   2eb0a358c826e98b5e6c408a7d9cabfa
#
_cell.length_a   1.000
_cell.length_b   1.000
_cell.length_c   1.000
_cell.angle_alpha   90.00
_cell.angle_beta   90.00
_cell.angle_gamma   90.00
#
_symmetry.space_group_name_H-M   'P 1'
#
loop_
_entity.id
_entity.type
_entity.pdbx_description
1 polymer ?
#
loop_
_entity_poly.entity_id
_entity_poly.type
_entity_poly.pdbx_seq_one_letter_code
_entity_poly.pdbx_strand_id
1 'polypeptide(L)'
;APGEKVTLLGSENIRGWQSVASDIWKVTLPNTFFGDFNPYAETIRGDWFTRVDREHHRGAVYLEGEWLWEAHSLDAVFRRPDPVIDQTDFKPSGEPIFKLHYLEIGEGNFVRMDDCTACEGPELFKREMRTTELVNIRDGHWAKFPQVDFAAGRDFLRVCANVLVGGYIDLHVDGLDGVAVACLPVGTTEKREITSTFEVPMAEQVTGVHDVYLRFCEAPVPPCPIQPPAEGRMWFAEVAEHDTTIWAQFGGVDPNADGIEINVRPTVFYPSQPGIDYITVRGFEMRNAATNWAPPTAEQPGLIGTQWSRGWIIENNVISHSACAGITLGKYGDAFDNATSYPAPGLSADYLNGTWAFNRTVERAAVNGWDRVGHHTVRNNHIMHCGQGGIVGSLGGVFSTITGNHIHHIHYQRLYKGYEQAGIKLHGSVDCTIAHNHIHHCALYGIWLDWLTQGTLLCGNLLHHHPDADILFEVNHGPFICANNICLSSTAIHNWSSGGAFVHNLIGGRVRRSSDGRETPVLKPHSVEVTGLHPIPNGDVRWYNNVFLSEVDMAPLNEHYLDSIADGNVHGHTAHHTEHEGHAVVMDSPPQWHLREASDGWFLDLEMSPAALASVPRKAVSSALLGRAVISVQAFAQPDGTPFRMDRDYFGNAHEPGNP
;
A
#
# COMPACT_ATOMS: atom_id res chain seq x y z
N ALA A 1 -35.64 -0.27 0.86
CA ALA A 1 -36.33 0.66 -0.04
C ALA A 1 -35.31 1.67 -0.60
N PRO A 2 -35.56 2.37 -1.72
CA PRO A 2 -34.68 3.45 -2.17
C PRO A 2 -34.46 4.48 -1.06
N GLY A 3 -33.19 4.74 -0.70
CA GLY A 3 -32.81 5.65 0.40
C GLY A 3 -32.67 4.99 1.77
N GLU A 4 -32.93 3.69 1.90
CA GLU A 4 -32.68 2.94 3.12
C GLU A 4 -31.17 2.60 3.21
N LYS A 5 -30.54 2.92 4.34
CA LYS A 5 -29.16 2.51 4.63
C LYS A 5 -29.17 1.06 5.13
N VAL A 6 -28.59 0.15 4.37
CA VAL A 6 -28.50 -1.27 4.70
C VAL A 6 -27.05 -1.63 4.97
N THR A 7 -26.81 -2.17 6.16
CA THR A 7 -25.49 -2.66 6.58
C THR A 7 -25.45 -4.18 6.54
N LEU A 8 -24.42 -4.72 5.90
CA LEU A 8 -24.11 -6.15 5.89
C LEU A 8 -22.83 -6.36 6.72
N LEU A 9 -22.91 -7.24 7.71
CA LEU A 9 -21.87 -7.43 8.70
C LEU A 9 -21.21 -8.82 8.59
N GLY A 10 -19.87 -8.85 8.65
CA GLY A 10 -19.11 -10.06 8.92
C GLY A 10 -19.04 -10.41 10.41
N SER A 11 -19.62 -9.56 11.25
CA SER A 11 -19.63 -9.63 12.72
C SER A 11 -21.02 -9.98 13.27
N GLU A 12 -21.03 -10.33 14.56
CA GLU A 12 -22.23 -10.45 15.39
C GLU A 12 -22.09 -9.59 16.64
N ASN A 13 -23.22 -9.03 17.09
CA ASN A 13 -23.29 -8.29 18.33
C ASN A 13 -23.30 -9.26 19.52
N ILE A 14 -22.38 -9.10 20.45
CA ILE A 14 -22.20 -10.01 21.58
C ILE A 14 -22.56 -9.33 22.89
N ARG A 15 -23.36 -10.03 23.69
CA ARG A 15 -23.69 -9.68 25.07
C ARG A 15 -23.26 -10.78 26.03
N GLY A 16 -23.35 -10.52 27.30
CA GLY A 16 -22.94 -11.48 28.35
C GLY A 16 -21.48 -11.30 28.76
N TRP A 17 -20.91 -10.17 28.46
CA TRP A 17 -19.60 -9.79 28.93
C TRP A 17 -19.57 -9.67 30.47
N GLN A 18 -18.56 -10.26 31.08
CA GLN A 18 -18.32 -10.28 32.52
C GLN A 18 -17.09 -9.42 32.84
N SER A 19 -17.23 -8.45 33.74
CA SER A 19 -16.09 -7.67 34.22
C SER A 19 -15.12 -8.57 34.98
N VAL A 20 -13.84 -8.49 34.65
CA VAL A 20 -12.76 -9.22 35.34
C VAL A 20 -11.74 -8.30 36.01
N ALA A 21 -11.67 -7.04 35.58
CA ALA A 21 -10.91 -5.98 36.20
C ALA A 21 -11.50 -4.62 35.80
N SER A 22 -10.93 -3.50 36.27
CA SER A 22 -11.49 -2.14 36.15
C SER A 22 -12.00 -1.76 34.75
N ASP A 23 -11.35 -2.21 33.68
CA ASP A 23 -11.70 -1.91 32.29
C ASP A 23 -11.60 -3.15 31.39
N ILE A 24 -11.44 -4.30 31.98
CA ILE A 24 -11.22 -5.54 31.26
C ILE A 24 -12.44 -6.44 31.45
N TRP A 25 -12.98 -6.87 30.35
CA TRP A 25 -14.14 -7.73 30.27
C TRP A 25 -13.80 -9.02 29.53
N LYS A 26 -14.52 -10.07 29.83
CA LYS A 26 -14.43 -11.34 29.09
C LYS A 26 -15.80 -11.86 28.70
N VAL A 27 -15.83 -12.57 27.60
CA VAL A 27 -16.97 -13.40 27.18
C VAL A 27 -16.46 -14.78 26.78
N THR A 28 -17.18 -15.84 27.13
CA THR A 28 -16.90 -17.20 26.69
C THR A 28 -18.05 -17.70 25.83
N LEU A 29 -17.74 -18.11 24.61
CA LEU A 29 -18.69 -18.57 23.61
C LEU A 29 -18.38 -20.02 23.25
N PRO A 30 -19.39 -20.91 23.11
CA PRO A 30 -19.13 -22.27 22.62
C PRO A 30 -18.63 -22.21 21.18
N ASN A 31 -17.68 -23.07 20.80
CA ASN A 31 -17.13 -23.08 19.44
C ASN A 31 -18.21 -23.33 18.37
N THR A 32 -19.31 -23.98 18.72
CA THR A 32 -20.48 -24.14 17.84
C THR A 32 -21.16 -22.81 17.45
N PHE A 33 -20.92 -21.73 18.19
CA PHE A 33 -21.36 -20.38 17.82
C PHE A 33 -20.78 -19.91 16.49
N PHE A 34 -19.54 -20.31 16.20
CA PHE A 34 -18.82 -19.93 14.98
C PHE A 34 -19.13 -20.87 13.79
N GLY A 35 -19.85 -21.97 13.99
CA GLY A 35 -20.09 -22.98 12.95
C GLY A 35 -18.79 -23.68 12.52
N ASP A 36 -18.57 -23.77 11.21
CA ASP A 36 -17.40 -24.44 10.64
C ASP A 36 -16.16 -23.51 10.55
N PHE A 37 -16.28 -22.23 10.94
CA PHE A 37 -15.24 -21.24 10.82
C PHE A 37 -15.11 -20.39 12.09
N ASN A 38 -14.08 -20.68 12.88
CA ASN A 38 -13.74 -19.86 14.05
C ASN A 38 -12.56 -18.92 13.72
N PRO A 39 -12.78 -17.62 13.51
CA PRO A 39 -11.72 -16.68 13.14
C PRO A 39 -10.65 -16.49 14.22
N TYR A 40 -10.94 -16.83 15.46
CA TYR A 40 -10.00 -16.77 16.59
C TYR A 40 -9.06 -17.99 16.66
N ALA A 41 -9.38 -19.06 15.93
CA ALA A 41 -8.50 -20.21 15.73
C ALA A 41 -7.69 -20.14 14.44
N GLU A 42 -8.13 -19.30 13.49
CA GLU A 42 -7.53 -19.16 12.18
C GLU A 42 -6.54 -18.00 12.13
N THR A 43 -5.32 -18.26 11.66
CA THR A 43 -4.28 -17.23 11.51
C THR A 43 -4.23 -16.68 10.07
N ILE A 44 -3.84 -15.41 9.94
CA ILE A 44 -3.62 -14.75 8.64
C ILE A 44 -2.33 -15.33 8.03
N ARG A 45 -2.42 -15.87 6.82
CA ARG A 45 -1.29 -16.54 6.15
C ARG A 45 -1.52 -16.67 4.63
N GLY A 46 -0.42 -16.79 3.88
CA GLY A 46 -0.43 -17.03 2.43
C GLY A 46 0.94 -16.78 1.81
N ASP A 47 1.02 -16.95 0.50
CA ASP A 47 2.25 -16.66 -0.24
C ASP A 47 2.58 -15.15 -0.15
N TRP A 48 3.88 -14.82 -0.03
CA TRP A 48 4.39 -13.45 0.18
C TRP A 48 3.88 -12.72 1.43
N PHE A 49 3.17 -13.42 2.32
CA PHE A 49 2.86 -12.92 3.66
C PHE A 49 4.07 -13.03 4.58
N THR A 50 4.29 -12.02 5.39
CA THR A 50 5.32 -12.02 6.44
C THR A 50 4.70 -11.57 7.75
N ARG A 51 4.73 -12.42 8.75
CA ARG A 51 4.43 -12.01 10.12
C ARG A 51 5.54 -11.09 10.64
N VAL A 52 5.17 -10.11 11.42
CA VAL A 52 6.10 -9.12 11.96
C VAL A 52 6.64 -9.57 13.31
N ASP A 53 5.80 -9.75 14.29
CA ASP A 53 6.17 -10.10 15.66
C ASP A 53 5.61 -11.47 16.07
N ARG A 54 4.44 -11.82 15.62
CA ARG A 54 3.70 -13.05 15.96
C ARG A 54 2.76 -13.47 14.83
N GLU A 55 2.06 -14.57 15.03
CA GLU A 55 0.90 -14.90 14.22
C GLU A 55 -0.29 -14.03 14.65
N HIS A 56 -0.99 -13.46 13.69
CA HIS A 56 -2.22 -12.70 13.89
C HIS A 56 -3.42 -13.52 13.47
N HIS A 57 -4.45 -13.49 14.30
CA HIS A 57 -5.68 -14.18 14.00
C HIS A 57 -6.55 -13.38 13.02
N ARG A 58 -7.45 -14.07 12.36
CA ARG A 58 -8.48 -13.46 11.52
C ARG A 58 -9.61 -12.85 12.37
N GLY A 59 -9.62 -13.18 13.67
CA GLY A 59 -10.51 -12.64 14.68
C GLY A 59 -10.30 -11.14 14.91
N ALA A 60 -11.37 -10.45 15.30
CA ALA A 60 -11.34 -9.05 15.72
C ALA A 60 -12.51 -8.72 16.63
N VAL A 61 -12.31 -7.73 17.50
CA VAL A 61 -13.33 -7.16 18.39
C VAL A 61 -13.54 -5.70 17.99
N TYR A 62 -14.79 -5.25 17.94
CA TYR A 62 -15.16 -3.90 17.54
C TYR A 62 -15.97 -3.23 18.64
N LEU A 63 -15.68 -1.95 18.87
CA LEU A 63 -16.46 -1.05 19.71
C LEU A 63 -16.90 0.15 18.86
N GLU A 64 -18.21 0.40 18.80
CA GLU A 64 -18.78 1.49 18.00
C GLU A 64 -18.37 1.49 16.51
N GLY A 65 -18.07 0.30 15.97
CA GLY A 65 -17.65 0.10 14.58
C GLY A 65 -16.14 0.14 14.35
N GLU A 66 -15.35 0.55 15.33
CA GLU A 66 -13.89 0.59 15.26
C GLU A 66 -13.29 -0.67 15.89
N TRP A 67 -12.27 -1.26 15.26
CA TRP A 67 -11.63 -2.45 15.78
C TRP A 67 -10.60 -2.17 16.87
N LEU A 68 -10.56 -3.05 17.85
CA LEU A 68 -9.56 -3.06 18.88
C LEU A 68 -8.27 -3.73 18.37
N TRP A 69 -7.16 -3.48 19.05
CA TRP A 69 -5.87 -4.07 18.73
C TRP A 69 -5.74 -5.47 19.32
N GLU A 70 -5.28 -6.43 18.53
CA GLU A 70 -4.97 -7.76 19.03
C GLU A 70 -3.74 -7.74 19.92
N ALA A 71 -3.87 -8.13 21.18
CA ALA A 71 -2.77 -8.26 22.11
C ALA A 71 -1.97 -9.55 21.86
N HIS A 72 -0.67 -9.53 22.15
CA HIS A 72 0.19 -10.69 21.98
C HIS A 72 0.00 -11.76 23.08
N SER A 73 -0.61 -11.40 24.18
CA SER A 73 -0.90 -12.29 25.31
C SER A 73 -2.02 -11.73 26.17
N LEU A 74 -2.62 -12.60 26.98
CA LEU A 74 -3.61 -12.19 27.95
C LEU A 74 -3.02 -11.20 28.96
N ASP A 75 -1.77 -11.40 29.37
CA ASP A 75 -1.05 -10.48 30.26
C ASP A 75 -0.98 -9.06 29.69
N ALA A 76 -0.81 -8.90 28.37
CA ALA A 76 -0.76 -7.59 27.73
C ALA A 76 -2.10 -6.85 27.81
N VAL A 77 -3.22 -7.55 27.82
CA VAL A 77 -4.54 -6.94 28.05
C VAL A 77 -4.68 -6.41 29.48
N PHE A 78 -4.03 -7.05 30.46
CA PHE A 78 -4.10 -6.65 31.86
C PHE A 78 -3.06 -5.60 32.27
N ARG A 79 -1.98 -5.45 31.50
CA ARG A 79 -0.91 -4.51 31.79
C ARG A 79 -0.87 -3.44 30.70
N ARG A 80 -1.03 -2.17 31.10
CA ARG A 80 -0.52 -1.09 30.25
C ARG A 80 1.00 -1.18 30.26
N PRO A 81 1.68 -1.13 29.12
CA PRO A 81 3.14 -1.12 29.11
C PRO A 81 3.64 0.05 29.92
N ASP A 82 4.47 -0.25 30.92
CA ASP A 82 5.16 0.78 31.70
C ASP A 82 6.43 1.17 30.91
N PRO A 83 6.59 2.40 30.44
CA PRO A 83 7.68 2.76 29.53
C PRO A 83 9.03 2.96 30.21
N VAL A 84 9.14 2.76 31.51
CA VAL A 84 10.37 3.06 32.25
C VAL A 84 11.14 1.78 32.59
N ILE A 85 12.25 1.55 31.86
CA ILE A 85 13.27 0.55 32.24
C ILE A 85 14.38 1.27 32.99
N ASP A 86 14.72 0.79 34.19
CA ASP A 86 15.90 1.25 34.94
C ASP A 86 17.18 0.86 34.18
N GLN A 87 17.94 1.86 33.74
CA GLN A 87 19.13 1.69 32.90
C GLN A 87 20.45 1.80 33.68
N THR A 88 20.43 1.85 35.00
CA THR A 88 21.59 2.28 35.82
C THR A 88 22.85 1.43 35.67
N ASP A 89 22.76 0.18 35.18
CA ASP A 89 23.90 -0.73 35.01
C ASP A 89 24.13 -1.24 33.57
N PHE A 90 23.42 -0.69 32.60
CA PHE A 90 23.52 -1.15 31.20
C PHE A 90 24.80 -0.65 30.52
N LYS A 91 25.51 -1.54 29.82
CA LYS A 91 26.65 -1.19 28.97
C LYS A 91 26.35 -1.55 27.50
N PRO A 92 26.43 -0.57 26.58
CA PRO A 92 26.23 -0.82 25.17
C PRO A 92 27.14 -1.92 24.62
N SER A 93 26.60 -2.75 23.73
CA SER A 93 27.35 -3.87 23.13
C SER A 93 28.38 -3.43 22.12
N GLY A 94 28.24 -2.23 21.57
CA GLY A 94 29.01 -1.72 20.44
C GLY A 94 28.64 -2.34 19.09
N GLU A 95 27.63 -3.21 19.04
CA GLU A 95 27.10 -3.79 17.82
C GLU A 95 26.03 -2.87 17.17
N PRO A 96 25.72 -3.03 15.88
CA PRO A 96 24.59 -2.33 15.28
C PRO A 96 23.27 -2.67 15.97
N ILE A 97 22.49 -1.64 16.34
CA ILE A 97 21.23 -1.80 17.07
C ILE A 97 20.00 -1.83 16.17
N PHE A 98 19.99 -0.99 15.13
CA PHE A 98 18.85 -0.85 14.21
C PHE A 98 19.27 -0.81 12.74
N LYS A 99 18.26 -1.06 11.86
CA LYS A 99 18.21 -0.59 10.48
C LYS A 99 16.88 0.12 10.29
N LEU A 100 16.88 1.37 9.85
CA LEU A 100 15.67 2.17 9.64
C LEU A 100 15.31 2.23 8.16
N HIS A 101 14.01 2.13 7.90
CA HIS A 101 13.43 2.20 6.55
C HIS A 101 12.75 3.54 6.28
N TYR A 102 11.94 3.99 7.21
CA TYR A 102 11.30 5.32 7.22
C TYR A 102 10.82 5.66 8.63
N LEU A 103 10.50 6.92 8.82
CA LEU A 103 9.73 7.38 9.98
C LEU A 103 8.50 8.16 9.51
N GLU A 104 7.51 8.23 10.36
CA GLU A 104 6.28 8.97 10.16
C GLU A 104 6.06 9.84 11.41
N ILE A 105 5.91 11.14 11.20
CA ILE A 105 5.73 12.12 12.26
C ILE A 105 4.32 12.70 12.16
N GLY A 106 3.39 12.15 12.95
CA GLY A 106 1.97 12.33 12.75
C GLY A 106 1.49 11.67 11.46
N GLU A 107 0.19 11.51 11.30
CA GLU A 107 -0.38 10.74 10.21
C GLU A 107 -0.01 11.29 8.82
N GLY A 108 0.48 10.41 7.96
CA GLY A 108 0.81 10.72 6.56
C GLY A 108 2.09 11.55 6.33
N ASN A 109 2.77 12.01 7.36
CA ASN A 109 4.02 12.76 7.23
C ASN A 109 5.24 11.82 7.26
N PHE A 110 5.57 11.23 6.13
CA PHE A 110 6.67 10.27 6.00
C PHE A 110 8.00 10.99 5.73
N VAL A 111 8.99 10.69 6.56
CA VAL A 111 10.38 11.11 6.39
C VAL A 111 11.20 9.90 5.97
N ARG A 112 11.83 9.96 4.83
CA ARG A 112 12.58 8.84 4.24
C ARG A 112 14.05 8.92 4.59
N MET A 113 14.72 7.79 4.59
CA MET A 113 16.16 7.75 4.85
C MET A 113 16.98 8.46 3.77
N ASP A 114 16.44 8.58 2.54
CA ASP A 114 17.05 9.38 1.46
C ASP A 114 17.11 10.88 1.77
N ASP A 115 16.26 11.37 2.66
CA ASP A 115 16.19 12.78 3.03
C ASP A 115 17.23 13.15 4.11
N CYS A 116 18.00 12.17 4.59
CA CYS A 116 19.09 12.39 5.53
C CYS A 116 20.21 13.20 4.87
N THR A 117 20.47 14.40 5.41
CA THR A 117 21.51 15.31 4.89
C THR A 117 22.80 15.28 5.67
N ALA A 118 22.79 14.80 6.92
CA ALA A 118 23.97 14.64 7.75
C ALA A 118 23.75 13.52 8.76
N CYS A 119 24.78 12.75 9.04
CA CYS A 119 24.77 11.73 10.10
C CYS A 119 26.20 11.54 10.66
N GLU A 120 26.27 11.10 11.91
CA GLU A 120 27.51 10.66 12.51
C GLU A 120 27.35 9.20 12.94
N GLY A 121 28.08 8.32 12.24
CA GLY A 121 28.13 6.90 12.44
C GLY A 121 27.22 6.06 11.56
N PRO A 122 25.92 6.34 11.36
CA PRO A 122 25.09 5.58 10.44
C PRO A 122 25.52 5.70 8.99
N GLU A 123 25.16 4.71 8.18
CA GLU A 123 25.44 4.68 6.73
C GLU A 123 24.13 4.56 5.96
N LEU A 124 24.02 5.31 4.85
CA LEU A 124 22.91 5.15 3.90
C LEU A 124 23.17 3.95 2.99
N PHE A 125 22.38 2.92 3.09
CA PHE A 125 22.46 1.73 2.26
C PHE A 125 21.35 1.72 1.22
N LYS A 126 21.72 1.92 -0.04
CA LYS A 126 20.78 1.80 -1.18
C LYS A 126 20.74 0.35 -1.63
N ARG A 127 19.62 -0.33 -1.41
CA ARG A 127 19.36 -1.61 -2.07
C ARG A 127 19.00 -1.35 -3.52
N GLU A 128 19.57 -2.11 -4.45
CA GLU A 128 19.34 -1.95 -5.89
C GLU A 128 17.86 -1.91 -6.29
N MET A 129 16.98 -2.48 -5.47
CA MET A 129 15.57 -2.69 -5.79
C MET A 129 14.60 -2.26 -4.67
N ARG A 130 15.07 -1.51 -3.65
CA ARG A 130 14.25 -1.15 -2.47
C ARG A 130 14.56 0.27 -1.99
N THR A 131 13.79 0.71 -1.00
CA THR A 131 14.02 1.96 -0.28
C THR A 131 15.43 2.02 0.30
N THR A 132 16.00 3.21 0.35
CA THR A 132 17.23 3.47 1.11
C THR A 132 17.00 3.17 2.58
N GLU A 133 17.94 2.47 3.19
CA GLU A 133 17.94 2.12 4.61
C GLU A 133 19.05 2.88 5.31
N LEU A 134 18.82 3.33 6.54
CA LEU A 134 19.88 3.81 7.42
C LEU A 134 20.38 2.59 8.21
N VAL A 135 21.62 2.22 8.01
CA VAL A 135 22.24 0.98 8.56
C VAL A 135 23.44 1.29 9.43
N ASN A 136 24.00 0.28 10.08
CA ASN A 136 25.15 0.39 10.98
C ASN A 136 24.93 1.37 12.14
N ILE A 137 23.68 1.56 12.54
CA ILE A 137 23.31 2.43 13.65
C ILE A 137 23.79 1.80 14.96
N ARG A 138 24.54 2.54 15.76
CA ARG A 138 25.10 2.14 17.05
C ARG A 138 24.73 3.13 18.15
N ASP A 139 25.04 2.81 19.38
CA ASP A 139 24.87 3.70 20.51
C ASP A 139 25.55 5.06 20.31
N GLY A 140 24.83 6.14 20.62
CA GLY A 140 25.29 7.51 20.48
C GLY A 140 25.30 8.07 19.06
N HIS A 141 25.04 7.26 18.03
CA HIS A 141 24.91 7.75 16.65
C HIS A 141 23.71 8.67 16.48
N TRP A 142 23.76 9.52 15.42
CA TRP A 142 22.63 10.41 15.08
C TRP A 142 22.50 10.60 13.57
N ALA A 143 21.30 11.05 13.14
CA ALA A 143 20.98 11.41 11.75
C ALA A 143 20.09 12.65 11.70
N LYS A 144 20.30 13.51 10.69
CA LYS A 144 19.57 14.76 10.47
C LYS A 144 18.70 14.69 9.22
N PHE A 145 17.45 15.10 9.35
CA PHE A 145 16.46 15.26 8.29
C PHE A 145 16.00 16.73 8.28
N PRO A 146 16.30 17.50 7.23
CA PRO A 146 15.99 18.92 7.20
C PRO A 146 14.53 19.17 6.81
N GLN A 147 14.02 20.33 7.23
CA GLN A 147 12.77 20.91 6.76
C GLN A 147 11.55 19.97 6.87
N VAL A 148 11.45 19.25 7.95
CA VAL A 148 10.28 18.39 8.24
C VAL A 148 9.13 19.26 8.72
N ASP A 149 7.97 19.15 8.08
CA ASP A 149 6.78 19.95 8.41
C ASP A 149 5.92 19.29 9.48
N PHE A 150 5.84 19.92 10.63
CA PHE A 150 4.97 19.52 11.73
C PHE A 150 3.56 20.14 11.64
N ALA A 151 3.30 20.97 10.63
CA ALA A 151 2.02 21.64 10.39
C ALA A 151 1.48 22.37 11.66
N ALA A 152 0.22 22.14 12.01
CA ALA A 152 -0.42 22.70 13.22
C ALA A 152 -0.10 21.92 14.52
N GLY A 153 0.74 20.89 14.43
CA GLY A 153 1.13 19.98 15.51
C GLY A 153 0.99 18.53 15.08
N ARG A 154 1.89 17.68 15.56
CA ARG A 154 1.87 16.24 15.31
C ARG A 154 1.80 15.52 16.64
N ASP A 155 1.12 14.41 16.68
CA ASP A 155 0.73 13.71 17.91
C ASP A 155 1.58 12.48 18.20
N PHE A 156 2.23 11.89 17.18
CA PHE A 156 3.07 10.70 17.36
C PHE A 156 4.32 10.70 16.49
N LEU A 157 5.32 9.92 16.93
CA LEU A 157 6.45 9.42 16.13
C LEU A 157 6.25 7.92 15.87
N ARG A 158 6.28 7.52 14.63
CA ARG A 158 6.25 6.12 14.20
C ARG A 158 7.48 5.80 13.38
N VAL A 159 8.12 4.65 13.64
CA VAL A 159 9.35 4.21 12.98
C VAL A 159 9.18 2.81 12.42
N CYS A 160 9.61 2.60 11.18
CA CYS A 160 9.71 1.28 10.56
C CYS A 160 11.17 0.83 10.58
N ALA A 161 11.47 -0.23 11.31
CA ALA A 161 12.84 -0.67 11.57
C ALA A 161 13.01 -2.20 11.61
N ASN A 162 14.23 -2.67 11.26
CA ASN A 162 14.71 -3.98 11.71
C ASN A 162 15.50 -3.78 12.99
N VAL A 163 15.14 -4.52 14.02
CA VAL A 163 15.77 -4.40 15.34
C VAL A 163 16.75 -5.56 15.53
N LEU A 164 17.99 -5.20 15.82
CA LEU A 164 19.09 -6.16 15.98
C LEU A 164 19.37 -6.45 17.47
N VAL A 165 19.42 -5.43 18.29
CA VAL A 165 19.68 -5.53 19.72
C VAL A 165 18.55 -4.92 20.54
N GLY A 166 18.02 -3.77 20.12
CA GLY A 166 17.04 -2.99 20.85
C GLY A 166 17.64 -1.72 21.46
N GLY A 167 16.77 -0.74 21.76
CA GLY A 167 17.20 0.53 22.31
C GLY A 167 16.13 1.61 22.20
N TYR A 168 16.56 2.86 22.14
CA TYR A 168 15.70 4.02 22.00
C TYR A 168 16.09 4.86 20.80
N ILE A 169 15.09 5.51 20.23
CA ILE A 169 15.25 6.54 19.22
C ILE A 169 14.67 7.83 19.79
N ASP A 170 15.54 8.78 20.07
CA ASP A 170 15.13 10.11 20.52
C ASP A 170 15.02 11.04 19.32
N LEU A 171 13.87 11.73 19.21
CA LEU A 171 13.63 12.76 18.22
C LEU A 171 13.85 14.13 18.83
N HIS A 172 14.74 14.91 18.26
CA HIS A 172 15.02 16.29 18.61
C HIS A 172 14.71 17.21 17.43
N VAL A 173 14.36 18.47 17.71
CA VAL A 173 14.14 19.50 16.69
C VAL A 173 15.21 20.59 16.80
N ASP A 174 15.69 21.06 15.63
CA ASP A 174 16.66 22.15 15.46
C ASP A 174 18.02 21.96 16.16
N GLY A 175 18.30 20.78 16.70
CA GLY A 175 19.60 20.40 17.28
C GLY A 175 19.51 19.27 18.28
N LEU A 176 20.65 18.66 18.60
CA LEU A 176 20.77 17.52 19.52
C LEU A 176 20.84 17.92 21.00
N ASP A 177 21.09 19.21 21.30
CA ASP A 177 21.33 19.69 22.65
C ASP A 177 20.02 19.97 23.44
N GLY A 178 18.86 19.90 22.76
CA GLY A 178 17.54 20.10 23.34
C GLY A 178 16.96 18.86 24.01
N VAL A 179 15.83 19.05 24.70
CA VAL A 179 15.03 17.91 25.18
C VAL A 179 14.45 17.16 23.98
N ALA A 180 14.46 15.84 24.04
CA ALA A 180 13.80 15.03 23.02
C ALA A 180 12.28 15.26 23.05
N VAL A 181 11.70 15.58 21.90
CA VAL A 181 10.24 15.79 21.75
C VAL A 181 9.48 14.47 21.60
N ALA A 182 10.19 13.39 21.31
CA ALA A 182 9.72 12.02 21.41
C ALA A 182 10.89 11.09 21.77
N CYS A 183 10.62 10.06 22.56
CA CYS A 183 11.58 9.01 22.89
C CYS A 183 10.90 7.67 22.64
N LEU A 184 11.30 6.99 21.57
CA LEU A 184 10.67 5.76 21.09
C LEU A 184 11.46 4.54 21.55
N PRO A 185 10.92 3.69 22.44
CA PRO A 185 11.51 2.39 22.76
C PRO A 185 11.33 1.43 21.59
N VAL A 186 12.42 0.80 21.18
CA VAL A 186 12.44 -0.14 20.04
C VAL A 186 12.99 -1.48 20.54
N GLY A 187 12.10 -2.41 20.84
CA GLY A 187 12.44 -3.74 21.36
C GLY A 187 12.81 -4.72 20.25
N THR A 188 13.53 -5.78 20.63
CA THR A 188 13.91 -6.84 19.69
C THR A 188 12.71 -7.62 19.18
N THR A 189 12.72 -7.96 17.90
CA THR A 189 11.74 -8.87 17.28
C THR A 189 12.22 -10.33 17.37
N GLU A 190 11.30 -11.29 17.25
CA GLU A 190 11.65 -12.73 17.28
C GLU A 190 12.75 -13.13 16.27
N LYS A 191 12.81 -12.42 15.15
CA LYS A 191 13.82 -12.64 14.11
C LYS A 191 14.42 -11.29 13.68
N ARG A 192 15.75 -11.21 13.75
CA ARG A 192 16.53 -10.02 13.35
C ARG A 192 16.30 -9.54 11.91
N GLU A 193 15.68 -10.34 11.08
CA GLU A 193 15.41 -10.03 9.67
C GLU A 193 14.03 -9.43 9.44
N ILE A 194 13.18 -9.38 10.47
CA ILE A 194 11.82 -8.88 10.35
C ILE A 194 11.78 -7.38 10.61
N THR A 195 11.20 -6.64 9.68
CA THR A 195 10.91 -5.22 9.83
C THR A 195 9.65 -5.04 10.66
N SER A 196 9.72 -4.23 11.71
CA SER A 196 8.60 -3.89 12.58
C SER A 196 8.31 -2.41 12.58
N THR A 197 7.13 -2.05 13.01
CA THR A 197 6.72 -0.66 13.19
C THR A 197 6.53 -0.39 14.68
N PHE A 198 7.11 0.70 15.17
CA PHE A 198 7.06 1.13 16.56
C PHE A 198 6.50 2.55 16.61
N GLU A 199 5.74 2.88 17.64
CA GLU A 199 5.08 4.18 17.77
C GLU A 199 5.13 4.69 19.21
N VAL A 200 5.26 6.01 19.35
CA VAL A 200 5.16 6.71 20.64
C VAL A 200 4.46 8.05 20.44
N PRO A 201 3.64 8.51 21.38
CA PRO A 201 3.11 9.86 21.34
C PRO A 201 4.23 10.90 21.47
N MET A 202 4.06 12.06 20.86
CA MET A 202 4.95 13.21 21.04
C MET A 202 4.83 13.75 22.47
N ALA A 203 5.95 13.99 23.13
CA ALA A 203 5.98 14.53 24.49
C ALA A 203 5.60 16.03 24.54
N GLU A 204 5.87 16.75 23.46
CA GLU A 204 5.55 18.16 23.29
C GLU A 204 4.94 18.41 21.91
N GLN A 205 4.03 19.38 21.81
CA GLN A 205 3.43 19.77 20.56
C GLN A 205 4.39 20.67 19.77
N VAL A 206 5.01 20.14 18.74
CA VAL A 206 5.86 20.87 17.79
C VAL A 206 5.01 21.30 16.59
N THR A 207 5.18 22.55 16.13
CA THR A 207 4.43 23.11 14.99
C THR A 207 5.37 23.82 14.02
N GLY A 208 5.02 23.84 12.72
CA GLY A 208 5.82 24.48 11.70
C GLY A 208 6.90 23.57 11.10
N VAL A 209 7.87 24.14 10.43
CA VAL A 209 8.92 23.42 9.72
C VAL A 209 10.23 23.44 10.51
N HIS A 210 10.79 22.27 10.79
CA HIS A 210 11.97 22.09 11.61
C HIS A 210 12.99 21.15 11.00
N ASP A 211 14.24 21.29 11.39
CA ASP A 211 15.25 20.27 11.18
C ASP A 211 15.10 19.19 12.27
N VAL A 212 14.88 17.94 11.85
CA VAL A 212 14.73 16.79 12.75
C VAL A 212 16.06 16.09 12.93
N TYR A 213 16.38 15.76 14.15
CA TYR A 213 17.52 14.93 14.52
C TYR A 213 17.06 13.68 15.26
N LEU A 214 17.49 12.53 14.77
CA LEU A 214 17.33 11.26 15.49
C LEU A 214 18.62 10.92 16.19
N ARG A 215 18.55 10.66 17.48
CA ARG A 215 19.66 10.12 18.28
C ARG A 215 19.33 8.67 18.65
N PHE A 216 20.31 7.80 18.52
CA PHE A 216 20.14 6.38 18.75
C PHE A 216 20.87 5.94 20.00
N CYS A 217 20.17 5.22 20.88
CA CYS A 217 20.71 4.74 22.15
C CYS A 217 20.45 3.25 22.28
N GLU A 218 21.48 2.46 22.55
CA GLU A 218 21.33 1.05 22.91
C GLU A 218 20.82 0.93 24.33
N ALA A 219 19.83 0.06 24.56
CA ALA A 219 19.30 -0.21 25.89
C ALA A 219 18.61 -1.57 25.94
N PRO A 220 18.48 -2.19 27.12
CA PRO A 220 17.74 -3.43 27.28
C PRO A 220 16.23 -3.16 27.19
N VAL A 221 15.71 -3.06 25.98
CA VAL A 221 14.27 -2.97 25.76
C VAL A 221 13.75 -4.41 25.61
N PRO A 222 12.74 -4.83 26.39
CA PRO A 222 12.12 -6.13 26.22
C PRO A 222 11.64 -6.31 24.80
N PRO A 223 11.53 -7.55 24.27
CA PRO A 223 10.85 -7.80 23.01
C PRO A 223 9.53 -7.04 23.02
N CYS A 224 9.43 -6.05 22.13
CA CYS A 224 8.25 -5.22 22.08
C CYS A 224 7.42 -5.69 20.88
N PRO A 225 6.30 -6.37 21.10
CA PRO A 225 5.32 -6.58 20.05
C PRO A 225 4.83 -5.22 19.54
N ILE A 226 4.26 -5.19 18.35
CA ILE A 226 3.58 -3.98 17.85
C ILE A 226 2.64 -3.50 18.95
N GLN A 227 2.89 -2.29 19.42
CA GLN A 227 2.07 -1.68 20.47
C GLN A 227 0.93 -0.93 19.81
N PRO A 228 -0.28 -1.03 20.34
CA PRO A 228 -1.34 -0.11 19.95
C PRO A 228 -0.92 1.32 20.33
N PRO A 229 -1.49 2.34 19.68
CA PRO A 229 -1.40 3.73 20.15
C PRO A 229 -1.66 3.82 21.65
N ALA A 230 -1.12 4.85 22.33
CA ALA A 230 -1.25 4.99 23.79
C ALA A 230 -2.70 4.93 24.28
N GLU A 231 -3.66 5.29 23.44
CA GLU A 231 -5.10 5.18 23.67
C GLU A 231 -5.73 3.91 23.08
N GLY A 232 -4.94 3.07 22.41
CA GLY A 232 -5.41 1.86 21.74
C GLY A 232 -5.93 0.83 22.75
N ARG A 233 -7.17 0.41 22.54
CA ARG A 233 -7.81 -0.65 23.32
C ARG A 233 -7.43 -2.00 22.73
N MET A 234 -7.17 -2.96 23.62
CA MET A 234 -6.69 -4.28 23.22
C MET A 234 -7.72 -5.37 23.47
N TRP A 235 -7.60 -6.44 22.71
CA TRP A 235 -8.30 -7.70 22.93
C TRP A 235 -7.33 -8.88 22.79
N PHE A 236 -7.70 -10.02 23.41
CA PHE A 236 -7.00 -11.30 23.29
C PHE A 236 -8.01 -12.43 23.34
N ALA A 237 -7.76 -13.53 22.65
CA ALA A 237 -8.62 -14.70 22.69
C ALA A 237 -7.84 -16.00 22.95
N GLU A 238 -8.46 -16.91 23.65
CA GLU A 238 -8.02 -18.30 23.79
C GLU A 238 -9.09 -19.25 23.25
N VAL A 239 -8.69 -20.14 22.37
CA VAL A 239 -9.56 -21.16 21.79
C VAL A 239 -9.22 -22.49 22.43
N ALA A 240 -10.17 -23.02 23.21
CA ALA A 240 -10.12 -24.35 23.80
C ALA A 240 -10.89 -25.36 22.94
N GLU A 241 -10.94 -26.64 23.36
CA GLU A 241 -11.60 -27.71 22.61
C GLU A 241 -13.08 -27.42 22.34
N HIS A 242 -13.78 -26.80 23.29
CA HIS A 242 -15.24 -26.58 23.22
C HIS A 242 -15.64 -25.11 23.20
N ASP A 243 -14.79 -24.22 23.66
CA ASP A 243 -15.11 -22.83 23.90
C ASP A 243 -14.00 -21.90 23.41
N THR A 244 -14.41 -20.68 23.03
CA THR A 244 -13.53 -19.54 22.75
C THR A 244 -13.81 -18.48 23.81
N THR A 245 -12.78 -18.07 24.54
CA THR A 245 -12.86 -16.97 25.51
C THR A 245 -12.13 -15.75 24.96
N ILE A 246 -12.81 -14.62 24.95
CA ILE A 246 -12.28 -13.33 24.45
C ILE A 246 -12.23 -12.35 25.62
N TRP A 247 -11.07 -11.72 25.83
CA TRP A 247 -10.87 -10.61 26.77
C TRP A 247 -10.66 -9.33 25.97
N ALA A 248 -11.26 -8.23 26.45
CA ALA A 248 -11.13 -6.94 25.78
C ALA A 248 -11.22 -5.76 26.74
N GLN A 249 -10.64 -4.63 26.33
CA GLN A 249 -10.68 -3.34 26.98
C GLN A 249 -11.70 -2.46 26.28
N PHE A 250 -12.62 -1.84 27.01
CA PHE A 250 -13.68 -1.02 26.43
C PHE A 250 -13.64 0.47 26.86
N GLY A 251 -12.59 0.90 27.58
CA GLY A 251 -12.39 2.32 27.96
C GLY A 251 -13.49 2.88 28.84
N GLY A 252 -14.03 2.07 29.77
CA GLY A 252 -15.10 2.48 30.68
C GLY A 252 -16.53 2.33 30.11
N VAL A 253 -16.68 1.88 28.87
CA VAL A 253 -17.99 1.55 28.27
C VAL A 253 -18.47 0.20 28.80
N ASP A 254 -19.76 0.10 29.16
CA ASP A 254 -20.38 -1.19 29.52
C ASP A 254 -20.69 -1.97 28.22
N PRO A 255 -19.97 -3.06 27.93
CA PRO A 255 -20.14 -3.79 26.68
C PRO A 255 -21.48 -4.53 26.57
N ASN A 256 -22.27 -4.59 27.64
CA ASN A 256 -23.60 -5.18 27.61
C ASN A 256 -24.70 -4.15 27.32
N ALA A 257 -24.43 -2.87 27.55
CA ALA A 257 -25.33 -1.76 27.22
C ALA A 257 -25.23 -1.39 25.74
N ASP A 258 -24.00 -1.28 25.23
CA ASP A 258 -23.71 -0.89 23.84
C ASP A 258 -23.16 -2.06 23.06
N GLY A 259 -23.51 -2.13 21.77
CA GLY A 259 -23.20 -3.26 20.90
C GLY A 259 -21.70 -3.44 20.66
N ILE A 260 -21.11 -4.42 21.33
CA ILE A 260 -19.78 -4.92 20.99
C ILE A 260 -19.94 -6.00 19.93
N GLU A 261 -19.24 -5.81 18.82
CA GLU A 261 -19.25 -6.77 17.72
C GLU A 261 -17.97 -7.62 17.72
N ILE A 262 -18.08 -8.86 17.32
CA ILE A 262 -16.96 -9.74 16.99
C ILE A 262 -17.14 -10.28 15.58
N ASN A 263 -16.09 -10.36 14.78
CA ASN A 263 -16.23 -10.98 13.47
C ASN A 263 -16.39 -12.51 13.57
N VAL A 264 -17.23 -13.06 12.70
CA VAL A 264 -17.57 -14.48 12.69
C VAL A 264 -17.64 -15.06 11.27
N ARG A 265 -17.55 -14.19 10.24
CA ARG A 265 -17.65 -14.60 8.83
C ARG A 265 -16.38 -14.27 8.06
N PRO A 266 -15.89 -15.20 7.22
CA PRO A 266 -14.71 -14.96 6.40
C PRO A 266 -14.94 -13.91 5.30
N THR A 267 -16.17 -13.70 4.87
CA THR A 267 -16.60 -12.75 3.82
C THR A 267 -17.99 -12.23 4.14
N VAL A 268 -18.38 -11.10 3.54
CA VAL A 268 -19.73 -10.55 3.63
C VAL A 268 -20.55 -10.85 2.39
N PHE A 269 -19.94 -10.73 1.21
CA PHE A 269 -20.60 -11.01 -0.05
C PHE A 269 -19.62 -11.66 -1.04
N TYR A 270 -19.70 -12.99 -1.15
CA TYR A 270 -18.77 -13.77 -1.99
C TYR A 270 -19.48 -14.95 -2.63
N PRO A 271 -19.29 -15.21 -3.94
CA PRO A 271 -19.96 -16.33 -4.61
C PRO A 271 -19.43 -17.68 -4.10
N SER A 272 -20.31 -18.65 -3.99
CA SER A 272 -19.99 -20.01 -3.53
C SER A 272 -19.26 -20.86 -4.57
N GLN A 273 -19.21 -20.41 -5.83
CA GLN A 273 -18.57 -21.12 -6.94
C GLN A 273 -18.19 -20.15 -8.07
N PRO A 274 -17.20 -20.50 -8.92
CA PRO A 274 -16.89 -19.77 -10.15
C PRO A 274 -18.08 -19.65 -11.11
N GLY A 275 -18.09 -18.62 -11.96
CA GLY A 275 -19.07 -18.43 -13.03
C GLY A 275 -20.41 -17.87 -12.57
N ILE A 276 -20.48 -17.24 -11.40
CA ILE A 276 -21.65 -16.45 -11.00
C ILE A 276 -21.49 -15.05 -11.60
N ASP A 277 -22.04 -14.84 -12.79
CA ASP A 277 -21.79 -13.68 -13.61
C ASP A 277 -22.86 -12.57 -13.46
N TYR A 278 -22.51 -11.34 -13.85
CA TYR A 278 -23.40 -10.20 -14.02
C TYR A 278 -24.19 -9.79 -12.77
N ILE A 279 -23.54 -9.87 -11.61
CA ILE A 279 -24.12 -9.41 -10.33
C ILE A 279 -23.87 -7.91 -10.16
N THR A 280 -24.87 -7.18 -9.71
CA THR A 280 -24.74 -5.80 -9.27
C THR A 280 -24.92 -5.69 -7.76
N VAL A 281 -23.91 -5.14 -7.08
CA VAL A 281 -23.91 -4.84 -5.64
C VAL A 281 -23.76 -3.34 -5.46
N ARG A 282 -24.80 -2.69 -4.92
CA ARG A 282 -24.88 -1.23 -4.87
C ARG A 282 -25.54 -0.70 -3.61
N GLY A 283 -24.93 0.34 -3.01
CA GLY A 283 -25.55 1.15 -1.97
C GLY A 283 -25.57 0.50 -0.59
N PHE A 284 -24.70 -0.48 -0.35
CA PHE A 284 -24.54 -1.12 0.94
C PHE A 284 -23.40 -0.51 1.74
N GLU A 285 -23.53 -0.56 3.06
CA GLU A 285 -22.41 -0.53 3.98
C GLU A 285 -22.03 -1.98 4.32
N MET A 286 -20.77 -2.37 4.07
CA MET A 286 -20.27 -3.72 4.32
C MET A 286 -19.00 -3.66 5.16
N ARG A 287 -18.96 -4.38 6.30
CA ARG A 287 -17.83 -4.29 7.22
C ARG A 287 -17.59 -5.54 8.05
N ASN A 288 -16.44 -5.56 8.73
CA ASN A 288 -16.08 -6.51 9.78
C ASN A 288 -15.90 -7.96 9.32
N ALA A 289 -15.30 -8.18 8.14
CA ALA A 289 -15.03 -9.53 7.64
C ALA A 289 -13.69 -10.10 8.13
N ALA A 290 -13.69 -11.36 8.53
CA ALA A 290 -12.52 -12.13 8.92
C ALA A 290 -11.79 -12.73 7.69
N THR A 291 -11.43 -11.88 6.73
CA THR A 291 -10.77 -12.31 5.49
C THR A 291 -9.37 -12.87 5.76
N ASN A 292 -8.84 -13.67 4.84
CA ASN A 292 -7.45 -14.09 4.87
C ASN A 292 -6.61 -13.26 3.89
N TRP A 293 -5.28 -13.36 4.02
CA TRP A 293 -4.34 -12.83 3.03
C TRP A 293 -4.68 -13.32 1.63
N ALA A 294 -4.69 -12.42 0.68
CA ALA A 294 -5.10 -12.65 -0.71
C ALA A 294 -3.90 -12.55 -1.65
N PRO A 295 -3.03 -13.59 -1.74
CA PRO A 295 -1.91 -13.60 -2.66
C PRO A 295 -2.36 -13.88 -4.09
N PRO A 296 -1.54 -13.58 -5.10
CA PRO A 296 -1.92 -13.82 -6.49
C PRO A 296 -1.98 -15.30 -6.89
N THR A 297 -1.41 -16.19 -6.08
CA THR A 297 -1.33 -17.63 -6.34
C THR A 297 -2.45 -18.45 -5.71
N ALA A 298 -3.33 -17.82 -4.93
CA ALA A 298 -4.41 -18.50 -4.24
C ALA A 298 -5.77 -17.85 -4.51
N GLU A 299 -6.85 -18.55 -4.17
CA GLU A 299 -8.17 -17.94 -4.13
C GLU A 299 -8.15 -16.69 -3.25
N GLN A 300 -8.82 -15.64 -3.70
CA GLN A 300 -8.80 -14.33 -3.06
C GLN A 300 -10.18 -13.95 -2.49
N PRO A 301 -10.64 -14.53 -1.39
CA PRO A 301 -11.86 -14.07 -0.73
C PRO A 301 -11.62 -12.74 -0.02
N GLY A 302 -12.20 -11.67 -0.54
CA GLY A 302 -12.26 -10.37 0.12
C GLY A 302 -13.50 -10.22 1.01
N LEU A 303 -13.68 -9.04 1.61
CA LEU A 303 -14.94 -8.70 2.27
C LEU A 303 -16.10 -8.84 1.27
N ILE A 304 -15.91 -8.31 0.06
CA ILE A 304 -16.70 -8.61 -1.13
C ILE A 304 -15.78 -9.05 -2.26
N GLY A 305 -16.17 -10.03 -3.05
CA GLY A 305 -15.37 -10.47 -4.20
C GLY A 305 -16.17 -11.09 -5.31
N THR A 306 -15.56 -11.10 -6.50
CA THR A 306 -16.19 -11.62 -7.71
C THR A 306 -15.81 -13.08 -7.98
N GLN A 307 -14.79 -13.59 -7.27
CA GLN A 307 -14.16 -14.88 -7.55
C GLN A 307 -13.73 -14.98 -9.03
N TRP A 308 -14.01 -16.08 -9.72
CA TRP A 308 -13.68 -16.32 -11.12
C TRP A 308 -14.94 -16.20 -11.99
N SER A 309 -15.36 -14.96 -12.22
CA SER A 309 -16.62 -14.62 -12.88
C SER A 309 -16.50 -13.42 -13.81
N ARG A 310 -17.59 -13.02 -14.41
CA ARG A 310 -17.64 -11.96 -15.42
C ARG A 310 -18.67 -10.89 -15.11
N GLY A 311 -18.36 -9.64 -15.45
CA GLY A 311 -19.34 -8.58 -15.61
C GLY A 311 -20.02 -8.09 -14.33
N TRP A 312 -19.37 -8.22 -13.16
CA TRP A 312 -19.90 -7.66 -11.92
C TRP A 312 -19.85 -6.12 -11.92
N ILE A 313 -20.83 -5.52 -11.27
CA ILE A 313 -20.86 -4.09 -10.97
C ILE A 313 -20.89 -3.92 -9.45
N ILE A 314 -19.83 -3.34 -8.90
CA ILE A 314 -19.69 -3.03 -7.47
C ILE A 314 -19.61 -1.51 -7.37
N GLU A 315 -20.69 -0.88 -6.90
CA GLU A 315 -20.78 0.58 -6.98
C GLU A 315 -21.48 1.24 -5.80
N ASN A 316 -21.02 2.44 -5.42
CA ASN A 316 -21.64 3.27 -4.38
C ASN A 316 -21.79 2.55 -3.04
N ASN A 317 -20.82 1.70 -2.67
CA ASN A 317 -20.80 1.01 -1.39
C ASN A 317 -19.79 1.68 -0.44
N VAL A 318 -20.00 1.51 0.85
CA VAL A 318 -19.00 1.77 1.90
C VAL A 318 -18.46 0.41 2.37
N ILE A 319 -17.14 0.24 2.29
CA ILE A 319 -16.47 -1.05 2.57
C ILE A 319 -15.36 -0.78 3.58
N SER A 320 -15.41 -1.43 4.75
CA SER A 320 -14.44 -1.16 5.80
C SER A 320 -14.18 -2.34 6.72
N HIS A 321 -13.08 -2.25 7.49
CA HIS A 321 -12.73 -3.17 8.56
C HIS A 321 -12.70 -4.64 8.11
N SER A 322 -12.04 -4.90 6.98
CA SER A 322 -11.69 -6.25 6.54
C SER A 322 -10.34 -6.64 7.12
N ALA A 323 -10.21 -7.83 7.68
CA ALA A 323 -8.92 -8.29 8.23
C ALA A 323 -7.79 -8.23 7.18
N CYS A 324 -8.10 -8.46 5.90
CA CYS A 324 -7.18 -8.34 4.78
C CYS A 324 -7.76 -7.50 3.64
N ALA A 325 -8.31 -8.11 2.58
CA ALA A 325 -8.75 -7.37 1.40
C ALA A 325 -10.19 -6.86 1.49
N GLY A 326 -10.46 -5.64 1.00
CA GLY A 326 -11.80 -5.08 0.87
C GLY A 326 -12.56 -5.71 -0.29
N ILE A 327 -12.25 -5.31 -1.53
CA ILE A 327 -12.81 -5.88 -2.76
C ILE A 327 -11.78 -6.81 -3.40
N THR A 328 -12.22 -7.99 -3.89
CA THR A 328 -11.35 -8.88 -4.66
C THR A 328 -11.92 -9.20 -6.04
N LEU A 329 -11.05 -9.20 -7.07
CA LEU A 329 -11.37 -9.42 -8.47
C LEU A 329 -10.71 -10.71 -8.99
N GLY A 330 -10.77 -11.75 -8.18
CA GLY A 330 -10.22 -13.00 -8.52
C GLY A 330 -9.38 -13.58 -8.07
N LYS A 331 -8.72 -14.60 -7.89
CA LYS A 331 -8.48 -15.87 -8.54
C LYS A 331 -9.46 -16.96 -7.97
N TYR A 332 -9.69 -18.02 -8.74
CA TYR A 332 -10.36 -19.24 -8.26
C TYR A 332 -9.44 -20.08 -7.37
N GLY A 333 -10.03 -20.92 -6.50
CA GLY A 333 -9.29 -21.89 -5.70
C GLY A 333 -8.86 -23.12 -6.51
N ASP A 334 -7.64 -23.60 -6.27
CA ASP A 334 -7.13 -24.85 -6.81
C ASP A 334 -6.17 -25.57 -5.82
N ALA A 335 -5.70 -26.75 -6.22
CA ALA A 335 -4.83 -27.57 -5.38
C ALA A 335 -3.42 -26.98 -5.17
N PHE A 336 -3.10 -25.88 -5.83
CA PHE A 336 -1.81 -25.20 -5.75
C PHE A 336 -1.88 -23.89 -5.00
N ASP A 337 -3.00 -23.57 -4.40
CA ASP A 337 -3.16 -22.36 -3.59
C ASP A 337 -2.13 -22.32 -2.46
N ASN A 338 -1.40 -21.20 -2.36
CA ASN A 338 -0.34 -21.00 -1.36
C ASN A 338 0.78 -22.05 -1.38
N ALA A 339 1.01 -22.74 -2.50
CA ALA A 339 1.95 -23.85 -2.60
C ALA A 339 3.42 -23.41 -2.43
N THR A 340 3.75 -22.13 -2.59
CA THR A 340 5.10 -21.60 -2.34
C THR A 340 5.40 -21.55 -0.83
N SER A 341 4.44 -21.16 -0.01
CA SER A 341 4.58 -21.09 1.45
C SER A 341 4.25 -22.42 2.13
N TYR A 342 3.32 -23.19 1.57
CA TYR A 342 2.84 -24.45 2.13
C TYR A 342 2.83 -25.56 1.06
N PRO A 343 4.00 -26.04 0.64
CA PRO A 343 4.11 -26.95 -0.50
C PRO A 343 3.44 -28.29 -0.22
N ALA A 344 2.61 -28.73 -1.17
CA ALA A 344 2.13 -30.09 -1.19
C ALA A 344 3.28 -31.08 -1.54
N PRO A 345 3.23 -32.34 -1.07
CA PRO A 345 4.24 -33.35 -1.42
C PRO A 345 4.38 -33.52 -2.93
N GLY A 346 5.63 -33.56 -3.41
CA GLY A 346 5.94 -33.84 -4.82
C GLY A 346 6.02 -32.60 -5.74
N LEU A 347 5.89 -31.39 -5.22
CA LEU A 347 6.14 -30.18 -6.01
C LEU A 347 7.63 -30.03 -6.35
N SER A 348 7.92 -29.60 -7.59
CA SER A 348 9.29 -29.33 -8.04
C SER A 348 9.88 -28.10 -7.36
N ALA A 349 11.23 -28.03 -7.30
CA ALA A 349 11.94 -26.85 -6.80
C ALA A 349 11.55 -25.58 -7.60
N ASP A 350 11.32 -25.69 -8.90
CA ASP A 350 10.88 -24.57 -9.74
C ASP A 350 9.52 -24.04 -9.32
N TYR A 351 8.61 -24.93 -8.92
CA TYR A 351 7.29 -24.50 -8.43
C TYR A 351 7.39 -23.79 -7.06
N LEU A 352 8.29 -24.25 -6.22
CA LEU A 352 8.53 -23.66 -4.88
C LEU A 352 9.27 -22.32 -4.94
N ASN A 353 9.84 -21.97 -6.10
CA ASN A 353 10.41 -20.65 -6.32
C ASN A 353 9.28 -19.62 -6.47
N GLY A 354 9.10 -18.76 -5.47
CA GLY A 354 8.05 -17.74 -5.46
C GLY A 354 8.06 -16.84 -6.70
N THR A 355 9.22 -16.55 -7.28
CA THR A 355 9.35 -15.77 -8.53
C THR A 355 8.61 -16.41 -9.69
N TRP A 356 8.64 -17.73 -9.79
CA TRP A 356 8.04 -18.48 -10.90
C TRP A 356 6.66 -19.04 -10.59
N ALA A 357 6.24 -19.08 -9.32
CA ALA A 357 4.95 -19.61 -8.90
C ALA A 357 3.78 -18.89 -9.61
N PHE A 358 3.92 -17.57 -9.83
CA PHE A 358 2.89 -16.82 -10.52
C PHE A 358 2.85 -17.12 -12.02
N ASN A 359 3.96 -17.39 -12.71
CA ASN A 359 3.93 -17.85 -14.10
C ASN A 359 3.14 -19.16 -14.25
N ARG A 360 3.30 -20.09 -13.28
CA ARG A 360 2.49 -21.32 -13.23
C ARG A 360 1.01 -21.05 -13.00
N THR A 361 0.71 -20.03 -12.19
CA THR A 361 -0.67 -19.59 -11.99
C THR A 361 -1.30 -19.05 -13.28
N VAL A 362 -0.55 -18.28 -14.06
CA VAL A 362 -0.98 -17.81 -15.39
C VAL A 362 -1.23 -18.98 -16.36
N GLU A 363 -0.33 -19.95 -16.41
CA GLU A 363 -0.51 -21.16 -17.24
C GLU A 363 -1.80 -21.92 -16.89
N ARG A 364 -2.09 -22.08 -15.59
CA ARG A 364 -3.32 -22.74 -15.15
C ARG A 364 -4.56 -21.90 -15.45
N ALA A 365 -4.51 -20.59 -15.29
CA ALA A 365 -5.60 -19.70 -15.64
C ALA A 365 -5.96 -19.77 -17.11
N ALA A 366 -4.96 -19.85 -18.00
CA ALA A 366 -5.15 -19.97 -19.45
C ALA A 366 -5.98 -21.19 -19.84
N VAL A 367 -5.84 -22.31 -19.13
CA VAL A 367 -6.66 -23.52 -19.38
C VAL A 367 -7.96 -23.56 -18.59
N ASN A 368 -8.15 -22.65 -17.60
CA ASN A 368 -9.35 -22.55 -16.79
C ASN A 368 -10.28 -21.40 -17.20
N GLY A 369 -10.24 -21.00 -18.49
CA GLY A 369 -11.17 -20.04 -19.06
C GLY A 369 -10.91 -18.59 -18.65
N TRP A 370 -9.66 -18.20 -18.57
CA TRP A 370 -9.25 -16.83 -18.28
C TRP A 370 -9.83 -15.81 -19.28
N ASP A 371 -10.06 -16.22 -20.52
CA ASP A 371 -10.69 -15.43 -21.58
C ASP A 371 -12.20 -15.14 -21.35
N ARG A 372 -12.83 -15.80 -20.37
CA ARG A 372 -14.27 -15.72 -20.10
C ARG A 372 -14.61 -14.94 -18.83
N VAL A 373 -13.61 -14.48 -18.07
CA VAL A 373 -13.79 -13.76 -16.79
C VAL A 373 -13.47 -12.27 -16.93
N GLY A 374 -13.60 -11.53 -15.84
CA GLY A 374 -13.27 -10.10 -15.80
C GLY A 374 -14.41 -9.21 -16.30
N HIS A 375 -14.09 -8.09 -16.96
CA HIS A 375 -15.06 -7.09 -17.40
C HIS A 375 -15.90 -6.51 -16.25
N HIS A 376 -15.31 -6.40 -15.07
CA HIS A 376 -15.98 -5.85 -13.90
C HIS A 376 -15.99 -4.32 -13.95
N THR A 377 -16.98 -3.73 -13.29
CA THR A 377 -17.04 -2.30 -13.01
C THR A 377 -17.04 -2.09 -11.51
N VAL A 378 -15.96 -1.48 -10.99
CA VAL A 378 -15.83 -1.12 -9.57
C VAL A 378 -15.78 0.39 -9.50
N ARG A 379 -16.88 1.03 -9.04
CA ARG A 379 -16.95 2.49 -9.10
C ARG A 379 -17.62 3.15 -7.92
N ASN A 380 -17.13 4.36 -7.59
CA ASN A 380 -17.72 5.24 -6.58
C ASN A 380 -17.89 4.56 -5.22
N ASN A 381 -17.01 3.62 -4.86
CA ASN A 381 -17.02 3.01 -3.55
C ASN A 381 -16.11 3.81 -2.62
N HIS A 382 -16.46 3.83 -1.33
CA HIS A 382 -15.62 4.34 -0.26
C HIS A 382 -15.03 3.14 0.48
N ILE A 383 -13.71 2.96 0.41
CA ILE A 383 -13.00 1.78 0.91
C ILE A 383 -11.94 2.21 1.91
N MET A 384 -12.00 1.70 3.13
CA MET A 384 -11.09 2.11 4.19
C MET A 384 -10.85 1.01 5.22
N HIS A 385 -9.79 1.16 6.01
CA HIS A 385 -9.49 0.28 7.15
C HIS A 385 -9.48 -1.21 6.79
N CYS A 386 -8.90 -1.57 5.63
CA CYS A 386 -8.65 -2.94 5.24
C CYS A 386 -7.19 -3.31 5.52
N GLY A 387 -6.93 -4.47 6.10
CA GLY A 387 -5.60 -4.84 6.62
C GLY A 387 -4.57 -5.15 5.53
N GLN A 388 -4.96 -5.45 4.30
CA GLN A 388 -4.05 -5.77 3.19
C GLN A 388 -4.21 -4.82 2.01
N GLY A 389 -5.39 -4.73 1.44
CA GLY A 389 -5.63 -3.97 0.22
C GLY A 389 -7.06 -3.46 0.09
N GLY A 390 -7.24 -2.31 -0.54
CA GLY A 390 -8.57 -1.78 -0.86
C GLY A 390 -9.24 -2.62 -1.95
N ILE A 391 -8.60 -2.71 -3.11
CA ILE A 391 -9.02 -3.54 -4.26
C ILE A 391 -7.84 -4.43 -4.65
N VAL A 392 -8.03 -5.74 -4.60
CA VAL A 392 -7.01 -6.74 -4.92
C VAL A 392 -7.52 -7.62 -6.06
N GLY A 393 -6.66 -7.97 -7.00
CA GLY A 393 -7.03 -8.87 -8.09
C GLY A 393 -5.86 -9.70 -8.60
N SER A 394 -6.13 -10.97 -8.93
CA SER A 394 -5.19 -11.83 -9.63
C SER A 394 -5.88 -12.46 -10.82
N LEU A 395 -5.51 -12.00 -12.03
CA LEU A 395 -5.99 -12.48 -13.33
C LEU A 395 -7.49 -12.30 -13.58
N GLY A 396 -8.35 -12.42 -12.57
CA GLY A 396 -9.81 -12.24 -12.70
C GLY A 396 -10.24 -10.80 -12.96
N GLY A 397 -9.37 -9.82 -12.72
CA GLY A 397 -9.65 -8.39 -12.94
C GLY A 397 -9.43 -7.90 -14.37
N VAL A 398 -9.13 -8.77 -15.35
CA VAL A 398 -8.88 -8.39 -16.75
C VAL A 398 -10.08 -7.65 -17.38
N PHE A 399 -9.83 -6.73 -18.30
CA PHE A 399 -10.84 -5.97 -19.04
C PHE A 399 -11.79 -5.15 -18.14
N SER A 400 -11.38 -4.82 -16.94
CA SER A 400 -12.23 -4.18 -15.93
C SER A 400 -12.01 -2.67 -15.84
N THR A 401 -13.04 -1.99 -15.33
CA THR A 401 -13.00 -0.55 -15.06
C THR A 401 -13.09 -0.30 -13.55
N ILE A 402 -12.08 0.37 -12.99
CA ILE A 402 -11.99 0.77 -11.58
C ILE A 402 -11.94 2.30 -11.55
N THR A 403 -13.03 2.96 -11.18
CA THR A 403 -13.14 4.41 -11.36
C THR A 403 -13.90 5.12 -10.24
N GLY A 404 -13.46 6.33 -9.87
CA GLY A 404 -14.18 7.19 -8.93
C GLY A 404 -14.22 6.64 -7.51
N ASN A 405 -13.38 5.67 -7.15
CA ASN A 405 -13.35 5.14 -5.79
C ASN A 405 -12.51 6.04 -4.89
N HIS A 406 -12.93 6.18 -3.64
CA HIS A 406 -12.16 6.78 -2.57
C HIS A 406 -11.59 5.66 -1.70
N ILE A 407 -10.26 5.52 -1.66
CA ILE A 407 -9.56 4.43 -0.98
C ILE A 407 -8.54 5.03 -0.02
N HIS A 408 -8.66 4.73 1.28
CA HIS A 408 -7.72 5.30 2.24
C HIS A 408 -7.54 4.44 3.49
N HIS A 409 -6.49 4.73 4.25
CA HIS A 409 -6.16 4.05 5.52
C HIS A 409 -6.12 2.53 5.35
N ILE A 410 -5.49 2.07 4.26
CA ILE A 410 -5.26 0.65 4.01
C ILE A 410 -4.02 0.22 4.78
N HIS A 411 -4.13 -0.92 5.49
CA HIS A 411 -3.07 -1.48 6.33
C HIS A 411 -2.60 -0.51 7.44
N TYR A 412 -3.51 0.26 8.01
CA TYR A 412 -3.14 1.30 8.96
C TYR A 412 -2.65 0.76 10.32
N GLN A 413 -3.17 -0.38 10.78
CA GLN A 413 -2.69 -1.04 12.02
C GLN A 413 -1.30 -1.69 11.86
N ARG A 414 -0.87 -2.01 10.63
CA ARG A 414 0.46 -2.57 10.31
C ARG A 414 0.85 -3.81 11.11
N LEU A 415 -0.13 -4.63 11.49
CA LEU A 415 0.06 -5.81 12.33
C LEU A 415 0.94 -6.89 11.66
N TYR A 416 0.99 -6.90 10.35
CA TYR A 416 1.77 -7.84 9.56
C TYR A 416 2.37 -7.12 8.34
N LYS A 417 3.16 -7.82 7.54
CA LYS A 417 3.77 -7.30 6.33
C LYS A 417 3.61 -8.29 5.18
N GLY A 418 3.79 -7.82 3.97
CA GLY A 418 3.81 -8.66 2.78
C GLY A 418 4.06 -7.85 1.52
N TYR A 419 4.17 -8.57 0.41
CA TYR A 419 4.44 -7.95 -0.89
C TYR A 419 3.17 -7.78 -1.74
N GLU A 420 1.99 -7.72 -1.09
CA GLU A 420 0.69 -7.65 -1.74
C GLU A 420 -0.18 -6.53 -1.15
N GLN A 421 0.42 -5.43 -0.70
CA GLN A 421 -0.27 -4.36 0.04
C GLN A 421 -0.30 -3.05 -0.75
N ALA A 422 -1.50 -2.60 -1.12
CA ALA A 422 -1.73 -1.31 -1.77
C ALA A 422 -3.19 -0.87 -1.65
N GLY A 423 -3.49 0.39 -2.00
CA GLY A 423 -4.86 0.83 -2.23
C GLY A 423 -5.53 -0.01 -3.34
N ILE A 424 -4.85 -0.14 -4.49
CA ILE A 424 -5.22 -1.06 -5.59
C ILE A 424 -4.01 -1.92 -5.92
N LYS A 425 -4.13 -3.25 -5.83
CA LYS A 425 -3.10 -4.21 -6.21
C LYS A 425 -3.63 -5.21 -7.22
N LEU A 426 -3.10 -5.17 -8.45
CA LEU A 426 -3.51 -6.08 -9.52
C LEU A 426 -2.33 -6.84 -10.11
N HIS A 427 -2.50 -8.16 -10.25
CA HIS A 427 -1.69 -9.00 -11.12
C HIS A 427 -2.47 -9.31 -12.39
N GLY A 428 -1.83 -9.18 -13.54
CA GLY A 428 -2.48 -9.38 -14.82
C GLY A 428 -3.52 -8.32 -15.16
N SER A 429 -3.14 -7.06 -14.98
CA SER A 429 -3.98 -5.93 -15.40
C SER A 429 -3.95 -5.81 -16.94
N VAL A 430 -4.85 -6.53 -17.60
CA VAL A 430 -4.93 -6.57 -19.07
C VAL A 430 -6.13 -5.76 -19.54
N ASP A 431 -5.88 -4.77 -20.40
CA ASP A 431 -6.89 -3.87 -20.95
C ASP A 431 -7.85 -3.29 -19.88
N CYS A 432 -7.28 -2.87 -18.75
CA CYS A 432 -8.01 -2.27 -17.64
C CYS A 432 -8.02 -0.75 -17.74
N THR A 433 -9.08 -0.15 -17.23
CA THR A 433 -9.15 1.30 -16.96
C THR A 433 -9.15 1.55 -15.46
N ILE A 434 -8.15 2.29 -14.94
CA ILE A 434 -8.07 2.70 -13.54
C ILE A 434 -8.06 4.23 -13.53
N ALA A 435 -9.22 4.84 -13.25
CA ALA A 435 -9.37 6.27 -13.50
C ALA A 435 -10.13 7.00 -12.40
N HIS A 436 -9.77 8.27 -12.18
CA HIS A 436 -10.48 9.18 -11.28
C HIS A 436 -10.65 8.64 -9.86
N ASN A 437 -9.74 7.77 -9.40
CA ASN A 437 -9.74 7.31 -8.02
C ASN A 437 -8.95 8.32 -7.16
N HIS A 438 -9.43 8.51 -5.94
CA HIS A 438 -8.70 9.21 -4.90
C HIS A 438 -8.16 8.19 -3.91
N ILE A 439 -6.84 8.08 -3.81
CA ILE A 439 -6.17 7.05 -3.01
C ILE A 439 -5.13 7.72 -2.11
N HIS A 440 -5.25 7.51 -0.79
CA HIS A 440 -4.32 8.13 0.15
C HIS A 440 -4.16 7.34 1.46
N HIS A 441 -3.09 7.61 2.19
CA HIS A 441 -2.81 6.98 3.50
C HIS A 441 -2.84 5.44 3.46
N CYS A 442 -2.36 4.84 2.37
CA CYS A 442 -2.12 3.40 2.30
C CYS A 442 -0.69 3.11 2.75
N ALA A 443 -0.50 2.11 3.59
CA ALA A 443 0.78 1.91 4.30
C ALA A 443 1.97 1.48 3.44
N LEU A 444 1.81 1.23 2.15
CA LEU A 444 2.89 0.99 1.18
C LEU A 444 2.67 1.78 -0.11
N TYR A 445 1.81 1.28 -0.99
CA TYR A 445 1.57 1.84 -2.33
C TYR A 445 0.13 2.32 -2.49
N GLY A 446 -0.08 3.35 -3.31
CA GLY A 446 -1.41 3.74 -3.75
C GLY A 446 -1.95 2.74 -4.78
N ILE A 447 -1.28 2.62 -5.93
CA ILE A 447 -1.59 1.65 -6.99
C ILE A 447 -0.36 0.80 -7.27
N TRP A 448 -0.53 -0.51 -7.30
CA TRP A 448 0.52 -1.45 -7.66
C TRP A 448 0.04 -2.38 -8.78
N LEU A 449 0.59 -2.19 -9.98
CA LEU A 449 0.34 -3.05 -11.12
C LEU A 449 1.53 -3.97 -11.34
N ASP A 450 1.29 -5.23 -11.03
CA ASP A 450 2.31 -6.25 -10.98
C ASP A 450 2.05 -7.31 -12.06
N TRP A 451 3.12 -7.85 -12.59
CA TRP A 451 3.16 -9.02 -13.47
C TRP A 451 2.13 -8.98 -14.60
N LEU A 452 2.62 -8.80 -15.82
CA LEU A 452 1.88 -8.75 -17.09
C LEU A 452 0.77 -7.69 -17.23
N THR A 453 1.03 -6.49 -16.74
CA THR A 453 0.18 -5.33 -17.11
C THR A 453 0.39 -5.02 -18.60
N GLN A 454 -0.69 -5.10 -19.39
CA GLN A 454 -0.67 -4.87 -20.81
C GLN A 454 -1.99 -4.26 -21.29
N GLY A 455 -1.94 -3.19 -22.10
CA GLY A 455 -3.13 -2.47 -22.59
C GLY A 455 -3.86 -1.60 -21.57
N THR A 456 -3.30 -1.41 -20.38
CA THR A 456 -3.97 -0.74 -19.26
C THR A 456 -3.77 0.77 -19.29
N LEU A 457 -4.83 1.50 -18.96
CA LEU A 457 -4.87 2.96 -18.81
C LEU A 457 -5.09 3.36 -17.35
N LEU A 458 -4.15 4.15 -16.78
CA LEU A 458 -4.30 4.87 -15.52
C LEU A 458 -4.51 6.34 -15.84
N CYS A 459 -5.65 6.92 -15.47
CA CYS A 459 -5.95 8.29 -15.87
C CYS A 459 -6.71 9.09 -14.80
N GLY A 460 -6.26 10.32 -14.53
CA GLY A 460 -6.98 11.25 -13.68
C GLY A 460 -7.08 10.83 -12.21
N ASN A 461 -6.18 10.00 -11.71
CA ASN A 461 -6.17 9.61 -10.30
C ASN A 461 -5.45 10.66 -9.45
N LEU A 462 -5.91 10.86 -8.21
CA LEU A 462 -5.23 11.63 -7.18
C LEU A 462 -4.63 10.67 -6.15
N LEU A 463 -3.31 10.74 -5.96
CA LEU A 463 -2.56 9.86 -5.06
C LEU A 463 -1.64 10.68 -4.16
N HIS A 464 -1.66 10.41 -2.86
CA HIS A 464 -0.80 11.09 -1.89
C HIS A 464 -0.69 10.35 -0.56
N HIS A 465 0.28 10.71 0.25
CA HIS A 465 0.53 10.15 1.59
C HIS A 465 0.77 8.62 1.57
N HIS A 466 1.59 8.15 0.63
CA HIS A 466 2.06 6.77 0.60
C HIS A 466 3.55 6.70 0.97
N PRO A 467 3.97 5.81 1.87
CA PRO A 467 5.36 5.76 2.33
C PRO A 467 6.32 5.23 1.27
N ASP A 468 5.90 4.31 0.41
CA ASP A 468 6.78 3.73 -0.61
C ASP A 468 6.63 4.39 -1.99
N ALA A 469 5.45 4.37 -2.59
CA ALA A 469 5.18 5.13 -3.80
C ALA A 469 3.67 5.29 -4.06
N ASP A 470 3.30 6.35 -4.81
CA ASP A 470 1.93 6.50 -5.30
C ASP A 470 1.59 5.41 -6.31
N ILE A 471 2.47 5.16 -7.27
CA ILE A 471 2.27 4.12 -8.30
C ILE A 471 3.53 3.27 -8.43
N LEU A 472 3.38 1.95 -8.34
CA LEU A 472 4.40 0.97 -8.67
C LEU A 472 3.97 0.16 -9.90
N PHE A 473 4.82 0.15 -10.92
CA PHE A 473 4.76 -0.76 -12.07
C PHE A 473 5.84 -1.82 -11.91
N GLU A 474 5.48 -3.07 -11.65
CA GLU A 474 6.44 -4.15 -11.42
C GLU A 474 6.39 -5.21 -12.52
N VAL A 475 7.54 -5.40 -13.16
CA VAL A 475 7.88 -6.45 -14.12
C VAL A 475 6.87 -6.65 -15.26
N ASN A 476 6.48 -5.55 -15.89
CA ASN A 476 5.57 -5.51 -17.02
C ASN A 476 6.30 -5.24 -18.34
N HIS A 477 5.71 -5.70 -19.45
CA HIS A 477 6.23 -5.43 -20.80
C HIS A 477 5.48 -4.31 -21.52
N GLY A 478 4.37 -3.84 -20.97
CA GLY A 478 3.50 -2.86 -21.59
C GLY A 478 2.74 -3.36 -22.83
N PRO A 479 2.05 -2.47 -23.56
CA PRO A 479 1.96 -1.05 -23.25
C PRO A 479 1.10 -0.78 -22.01
N PHE A 480 1.45 0.23 -21.26
CA PHE A 480 0.54 0.85 -20.30
C PHE A 480 0.65 2.38 -20.41
N ILE A 481 -0.47 3.07 -20.17
CA ILE A 481 -0.54 4.53 -20.24
C ILE A 481 -0.88 5.06 -18.85
N CYS A 482 -0.03 5.92 -18.32
CA CYS A 482 -0.23 6.67 -17.09
C CYS A 482 -0.38 8.15 -17.45
N ALA A 483 -1.63 8.66 -17.43
CA ALA A 483 -1.96 9.96 -17.99
C ALA A 483 -2.81 10.82 -17.05
N ASN A 484 -2.56 12.13 -17.01
CA ASN A 484 -3.34 13.08 -16.19
C ASN A 484 -3.47 12.70 -14.71
N ASN A 485 -2.52 11.98 -14.12
CA ASN A 485 -2.55 11.69 -12.70
C ASN A 485 -1.85 12.79 -11.89
N ILE A 486 -2.29 12.98 -10.67
CA ILE A 486 -1.65 13.83 -9.67
C ILE A 486 -1.07 12.90 -8.60
N CYS A 487 0.27 12.86 -8.51
CA CYS A 487 1.02 11.96 -7.63
C CYS A 487 1.90 12.80 -6.71
N LEU A 488 1.59 12.87 -5.41
CA LEU A 488 2.16 13.84 -4.48
C LEU A 488 2.93 13.23 -3.30
N SER A 489 3.04 11.90 -3.21
CA SER A 489 3.89 11.26 -2.19
C SER A 489 5.39 11.50 -2.48
N SER A 490 6.24 11.32 -1.49
CA SER A 490 7.70 11.51 -1.63
C SER A 490 8.34 10.67 -2.74
N THR A 491 7.76 9.51 -3.07
CA THR A 491 7.99 8.81 -4.34
C THR A 491 6.67 8.75 -5.08
N ALA A 492 6.56 9.46 -6.19
CA ALA A 492 5.35 9.50 -7.00
C ALA A 492 5.23 8.25 -7.89
N ILE A 493 6.29 7.88 -8.57
CA ILE A 493 6.30 6.74 -9.49
C ILE A 493 7.53 5.88 -9.23
N HIS A 494 7.30 4.58 -9.06
CA HIS A 494 8.34 3.58 -9.09
C HIS A 494 8.11 2.69 -10.32
N ASN A 495 8.95 2.87 -11.33
CA ASN A 495 8.86 2.08 -12.56
C ASN A 495 9.91 0.97 -12.59
N TRP A 496 9.43 -0.26 -12.58
CA TRP A 496 10.20 -1.49 -12.64
C TRP A 496 9.78 -2.34 -13.85
N SER A 497 9.46 -1.64 -14.94
CA SER A 497 8.83 -2.22 -16.11
C SER A 497 9.32 -1.58 -17.41
N SER A 498 9.07 -2.25 -18.52
CA SER A 498 9.25 -1.73 -19.89
C SER A 498 7.90 -1.33 -20.50
N GLY A 499 7.91 -0.57 -21.60
CA GLY A 499 6.72 -0.32 -22.41
C GLY A 499 5.69 0.61 -21.77
N GLY A 500 6.12 1.61 -20.99
CA GLY A 500 5.25 2.59 -20.34
C GLY A 500 5.15 3.93 -21.09
N ALA A 501 4.00 4.60 -21.00
CA ALA A 501 3.83 5.98 -21.42
C ALA A 501 3.30 6.83 -20.26
N PHE A 502 4.05 7.85 -19.85
CA PHE A 502 3.73 8.80 -18.79
C PHE A 502 3.43 10.15 -19.44
N VAL A 503 2.17 10.59 -19.36
CA VAL A 503 1.65 11.67 -20.19
C VAL A 503 0.85 12.66 -19.37
N HIS A 504 1.22 13.95 -19.39
CA HIS A 504 0.49 15.04 -18.71
C HIS A 504 0.25 14.81 -17.19
N ASN A 505 1.15 14.13 -16.48
CA ASN A 505 1.02 13.94 -15.04
C ASN A 505 1.62 15.13 -14.28
N LEU A 506 1.05 15.42 -13.12
CA LEU A 506 1.64 16.29 -12.11
C LEU A 506 2.33 15.41 -11.06
N ILE A 507 3.65 15.53 -10.96
CA ILE A 507 4.51 14.63 -10.19
C ILE A 507 5.20 15.44 -9.10
N GLY A 508 4.70 15.31 -7.85
CA GLY A 508 5.21 16.04 -6.69
C GLY A 508 6.43 15.40 -6.05
N GLY A 509 6.58 14.09 -6.18
CA GLY A 509 7.68 13.31 -5.60
C GLY A 509 8.68 12.77 -6.63
N ARG A 510 9.57 11.90 -6.15
CA ARG A 510 10.63 11.28 -6.97
C ARG A 510 10.06 10.27 -7.97
N VAL A 511 10.77 10.10 -9.08
CA VAL A 511 10.60 8.97 -10.00
C VAL A 511 11.74 7.99 -9.76
N ARG A 512 11.41 6.76 -9.37
CA ARG A 512 12.37 5.67 -9.13
C ARG A 512 12.32 4.68 -10.27
N ARG A 513 13.46 4.11 -10.60
CA ARG A 513 13.60 2.98 -11.53
C ARG A 513 14.27 1.82 -10.84
N SER A 514 13.85 0.62 -11.20
CA SER A 514 14.48 -0.64 -10.81
C SER A 514 14.61 -1.54 -12.02
N SER A 515 15.56 -2.45 -11.98
CA SER A 515 15.77 -3.50 -13.00
C SER A 515 15.59 -4.88 -12.37
N ASP A 516 15.21 -5.85 -13.17
CA ASP A 516 14.96 -7.21 -12.72
C ASP A 516 15.33 -8.22 -13.80
N GLY A 517 15.83 -9.37 -13.39
CA GLY A 517 16.12 -10.50 -14.28
C GLY A 517 14.97 -11.48 -14.46
N ARG A 518 13.79 -11.22 -13.86
CA ARG A 518 12.63 -12.11 -13.99
C ARG A 518 12.13 -12.15 -15.44
N GLU A 519 11.74 -13.33 -15.88
CA GLU A 519 11.00 -13.51 -17.13
C GLU A 519 9.50 -13.61 -16.79
N THR A 520 8.72 -12.76 -17.43
CA THR A 520 7.27 -12.70 -17.23
C THR A 520 6.52 -12.92 -18.53
N PRO A 521 5.26 -13.38 -18.47
CA PRO A 521 4.48 -13.65 -19.68
C PRO A 521 4.23 -12.39 -20.51
N VAL A 522 4.27 -12.55 -21.82
CA VAL A 522 3.82 -11.56 -22.80
C VAL A 522 2.55 -12.08 -23.44
N LEU A 523 1.56 -11.21 -23.59
CA LEU A 523 0.26 -11.56 -24.15
C LEU A 523 0.12 -11.06 -25.59
N LYS A 524 -0.72 -11.76 -26.34
CA LYS A 524 -1.21 -11.25 -27.60
C LYS A 524 -1.99 -9.95 -27.40
N PRO A 525 -1.86 -8.95 -28.27
CA PRO A 525 -2.58 -7.70 -28.16
C PRO A 525 -4.09 -7.88 -27.90
N HIS A 526 -4.61 -7.16 -26.90
CA HIS A 526 -6.01 -7.18 -26.47
C HIS A 526 -6.56 -8.59 -26.20
N SER A 527 -5.75 -9.42 -25.53
CA SER A 527 -6.06 -10.81 -25.26
C SER A 527 -5.33 -11.29 -24.01
N VAL A 528 -5.82 -12.36 -23.41
CA VAL A 528 -5.15 -13.10 -22.34
C VAL A 528 -4.36 -14.31 -22.86
N GLU A 529 -4.21 -14.45 -24.17
CA GLU A 529 -3.41 -15.50 -24.80
C GLU A 529 -1.92 -15.25 -24.61
N VAL A 530 -1.25 -16.12 -23.86
CA VAL A 530 0.19 -16.04 -23.60
C VAL A 530 0.97 -16.40 -24.86
N THR A 531 1.88 -15.53 -25.31
CA THR A 531 2.74 -15.76 -26.47
C THR A 531 4.13 -16.28 -26.09
N GLY A 532 4.53 -16.14 -24.85
CA GLY A 532 5.81 -16.60 -24.32
C GLY A 532 6.24 -15.86 -23.05
N LEU A 533 7.42 -16.20 -22.53
CA LEU A 533 8.10 -15.49 -21.45
C LEU A 533 9.19 -14.59 -22.03
N HIS A 534 9.37 -13.44 -21.43
CA HIS A 534 10.40 -12.49 -21.82
C HIS A 534 11.03 -11.82 -20.58
N PRO A 535 12.35 -11.60 -20.54
CA PRO A 535 12.99 -10.82 -19.48
C PRO A 535 12.54 -9.34 -19.53
N ILE A 536 12.69 -8.64 -18.41
CA ILE A 536 12.38 -7.21 -18.29
C ILE A 536 13.66 -6.39 -18.53
N PRO A 537 13.93 -5.95 -19.77
CA PRO A 537 15.19 -5.26 -20.09
C PRO A 537 15.22 -3.80 -19.64
N ASN A 538 14.11 -3.26 -19.13
CA ASN A 538 13.89 -1.83 -18.88
C ASN A 538 14.00 -0.95 -20.13
N GLY A 539 13.49 0.27 -20.05
CA GLY A 539 13.39 1.19 -21.16
C GLY A 539 12.09 1.04 -21.93
N ASP A 540 12.06 1.44 -23.20
CA ASP A 540 10.84 1.54 -24.00
C ASP A 540 9.76 2.42 -23.33
N VAL A 541 10.20 3.50 -22.65
CA VAL A 541 9.32 4.43 -21.92
C VAL A 541 9.19 5.76 -22.64
N ARG A 542 8.02 6.39 -22.53
CA ARG A 542 7.68 7.68 -23.14
C ARG A 542 7.25 8.64 -22.04
N TRP A 543 7.91 9.79 -21.95
CA TRP A 543 7.60 10.85 -21.00
C TRP A 543 7.20 12.12 -21.76
N TYR A 544 5.91 12.40 -21.84
CA TYR A 544 5.42 13.56 -22.59
C TYR A 544 4.62 14.52 -21.73
N ASN A 545 5.00 15.80 -21.76
CA ASN A 545 4.23 16.91 -21.21
C ASN A 545 3.94 16.79 -19.69
N ASN A 546 4.78 16.10 -18.93
CA ASN A 546 4.61 16.00 -17.48
C ASN A 546 5.17 17.27 -16.79
N VAL A 547 4.67 17.52 -15.59
CA VAL A 547 5.16 18.57 -14.71
C VAL A 547 5.73 17.92 -13.46
N PHE A 548 7.03 18.09 -13.23
CA PHE A 548 7.74 17.61 -12.06
C PHE A 548 7.93 18.75 -11.07
N LEU A 549 7.34 18.65 -9.89
CA LEU A 549 7.39 19.69 -8.85
C LEU A 549 8.65 19.58 -7.99
N SER A 550 9.20 18.38 -7.85
CA SER A 550 10.42 18.12 -7.09
C SER A 550 11.60 17.82 -8.00
N GLU A 551 12.76 17.65 -7.38
CA GLU A 551 13.97 17.17 -8.06
C GLU A 551 13.73 15.76 -8.61
N VAL A 552 13.83 15.62 -9.93
CA VAL A 552 13.71 14.34 -10.63
C VAL A 552 14.97 14.08 -11.42
N ASP A 553 15.60 12.94 -11.18
CA ASP A 553 16.73 12.48 -11.98
C ASP A 553 16.24 11.61 -13.13
N MET A 554 16.30 12.14 -14.34
CA MET A 554 15.98 11.42 -15.58
C MET A 554 17.23 10.83 -16.26
N ALA A 555 18.43 11.09 -15.74
CA ALA A 555 19.67 10.55 -16.30
C ALA A 555 19.68 9.00 -16.38
N PRO A 556 19.06 8.23 -15.48
CA PRO A 556 18.94 6.79 -15.65
C PRO A 556 18.19 6.34 -16.92
N LEU A 557 17.46 7.21 -17.61
CA LEU A 557 16.92 6.92 -18.95
C LEU A 557 18.00 6.86 -20.03
N ASN A 558 19.20 7.35 -19.78
CA ASN A 558 20.34 7.23 -20.69
C ASN A 558 20.97 5.81 -20.64
N GLU A 559 20.76 5.09 -19.54
CA GLU A 559 21.29 3.76 -19.30
C GLU A 559 20.17 2.71 -19.44
N HIS A 560 19.88 2.23 -20.63
CA HIS A 560 18.82 1.27 -20.88
C HIS A 560 19.13 0.37 -22.06
N TYR A 561 18.49 -0.79 -22.08
CA TYR A 561 18.58 -1.74 -23.19
C TYR A 561 17.59 -1.42 -24.32
N LEU A 562 16.51 -0.67 -24.02
CA LEU A 562 15.50 -0.26 -25.00
C LEU A 562 15.38 1.28 -24.99
N ASP A 563 15.35 1.88 -26.18
CA ASP A 563 15.28 3.33 -26.35
C ASP A 563 14.06 3.92 -25.67
N SER A 564 14.29 5.00 -24.93
CA SER A 564 13.25 5.78 -24.25
C SER A 564 13.17 7.18 -24.85
N ILE A 565 12.01 7.84 -24.73
CA ILE A 565 11.75 9.15 -25.31
C ILE A 565 11.19 10.05 -24.23
N ALA A 566 11.71 11.29 -24.15
CA ALA A 566 11.15 12.35 -23.33
C ALA A 566 11.01 13.62 -24.18
N ASP A 567 9.88 14.33 -24.04
CA ASP A 567 9.65 15.58 -24.75
C ASP A 567 8.55 16.43 -24.10
N GLY A 568 8.78 17.74 -24.02
CA GLY A 568 7.79 18.69 -23.56
C GLY A 568 7.55 18.70 -22.05
N ASN A 569 8.43 18.11 -21.24
CA ASN A 569 8.27 18.10 -19.79
C ASN A 569 8.78 19.40 -19.16
N VAL A 570 8.18 19.75 -18.02
CA VAL A 570 8.60 20.86 -17.16
C VAL A 570 9.20 20.27 -15.89
N HIS A 571 10.41 20.65 -15.58
CA HIS A 571 11.17 20.13 -14.45
C HIS A 571 11.38 21.19 -13.35
N GLY A 572 11.31 20.77 -12.11
CA GLY A 572 11.69 21.56 -10.96
C GLY A 572 13.15 22.05 -11.06
N HIS A 573 13.52 22.96 -10.20
CA HIS A 573 14.75 23.77 -10.26
C HIS A 573 16.08 22.99 -10.43
N THR A 574 16.19 21.77 -9.91
CA THR A 574 17.44 20.99 -9.87
C THR A 574 17.39 19.68 -10.64
N ALA A 575 16.46 19.54 -11.59
CA ALA A 575 16.31 18.31 -12.33
C ALA A 575 17.49 18.01 -13.26
N HIS A 576 17.89 16.74 -13.26
CA HIS A 576 18.81 16.21 -14.28
C HIS A 576 18.00 15.69 -15.46
N HIS A 577 18.16 16.32 -16.62
CA HIS A 577 17.51 15.87 -17.84
C HIS A 577 18.13 14.60 -18.40
N THR A 578 17.36 13.85 -19.21
CA THR A 578 17.92 12.84 -20.09
C THR A 578 18.46 13.47 -21.38
N GLU A 579 19.54 12.92 -21.91
CA GLU A 579 20.07 13.28 -23.24
C GLU A 579 19.05 13.04 -24.37
N HIS A 580 18.03 12.24 -24.11
CA HIS A 580 16.97 11.86 -25.05
C HIS A 580 15.75 12.80 -24.97
N GLU A 581 15.79 13.89 -24.20
CA GLU A 581 14.69 14.84 -24.11
C GLU A 581 14.79 15.93 -25.17
N GLY A 582 13.78 15.98 -26.08
CA GLY A 582 13.78 16.91 -27.20
C GLY A 582 13.56 18.37 -26.78
N HIS A 583 12.58 18.61 -25.89
CA HIS A 583 12.25 19.91 -25.34
C HIS A 583 11.99 19.76 -23.85
N ALA A 584 12.79 20.42 -23.04
CA ALA A 584 12.61 20.47 -21.60
C ALA A 584 12.65 21.92 -21.13
N VAL A 585 11.89 22.25 -20.12
CA VAL A 585 12.03 23.49 -19.39
C VAL A 585 12.38 23.18 -17.93
N VAL A 586 13.46 23.77 -17.47
CA VAL A 586 13.81 23.74 -16.03
C VAL A 586 13.37 25.07 -15.43
N MET A 587 12.64 25.00 -14.34
CA MET A 587 12.19 26.18 -13.62
C MET A 587 13.36 26.89 -12.93
N ASP A 588 13.35 28.22 -12.93
CA ASP A 588 14.39 29.03 -12.28
C ASP A 588 14.37 28.92 -10.76
N SER A 589 13.23 28.52 -10.19
CA SER A 589 13.05 28.31 -8.74
C SER A 589 12.12 27.10 -8.50
N PRO A 590 12.26 26.42 -7.35
CA PRO A 590 11.37 25.34 -6.99
C PRO A 590 9.92 25.84 -6.92
N PRO A 591 8.94 25.12 -7.51
CA PRO A 591 7.54 25.45 -7.32
C PRO A 591 7.16 25.25 -5.86
N GLN A 592 6.35 26.15 -5.33
CA GLN A 592 5.79 25.98 -4.00
C GLN A 592 4.43 25.31 -4.14
N TRP A 593 4.21 24.26 -3.39
CA TRP A 593 2.92 23.57 -3.40
C TRP A 593 2.59 23.04 -2.01
N HIS A 594 1.31 23.00 -1.72
CA HIS A 594 0.79 22.46 -0.46
C HIS A 594 -0.53 21.74 -0.70
N LEU A 595 -0.62 20.51 -0.23
CA LEU A 595 -1.85 19.74 -0.24
C LEU A 595 -2.50 19.83 1.13
N ARG A 596 -3.76 20.24 1.19
CA ARG A 596 -4.50 20.36 2.44
C ARG A 596 -5.87 19.71 2.35
N GLU A 597 -6.27 19.11 3.44
CA GLU A 597 -7.64 18.65 3.63
C GLU A 597 -8.50 19.78 4.20
N ALA A 598 -9.76 19.84 3.74
CA ALA A 598 -10.77 20.73 4.25
C ALA A 598 -12.12 20.00 4.32
N SER A 599 -13.11 20.59 4.97
CA SER A 599 -14.43 19.95 5.18
C SER A 599 -15.17 19.60 3.89
N ASP A 600 -14.80 20.20 2.77
CA ASP A 600 -15.42 20.03 1.44
C ASP A 600 -14.52 19.35 0.41
N GLY A 601 -13.32 18.85 0.83
CA GLY A 601 -12.42 18.08 -0.01
C GLY A 601 -10.95 18.39 0.18
N TRP A 602 -10.16 17.91 -0.76
CA TRP A 602 -8.71 18.12 -0.80
C TRP A 602 -8.37 19.25 -1.77
N PHE A 603 -7.45 20.12 -1.37
CA PHE A 603 -7.02 21.28 -2.15
C PHE A 603 -5.51 21.25 -2.35
N LEU A 604 -5.09 21.37 -3.60
CA LEU A 604 -3.70 21.56 -3.96
C LEU A 604 -3.47 23.04 -4.29
N ASP A 605 -2.81 23.73 -3.38
CA ASP A 605 -2.34 25.10 -3.63
C ASP A 605 -0.98 25.00 -4.34
N LEU A 606 -0.87 25.53 -5.56
CA LEU A 606 0.32 25.41 -6.40
C LEU A 606 0.72 26.76 -6.97
N GLU A 607 1.94 27.22 -6.64
CA GLU A 607 2.55 28.43 -7.20
C GLU A 607 3.59 28.06 -8.25
N MET A 608 3.27 28.32 -9.51
CA MET A 608 4.16 28.11 -10.64
C MET A 608 4.15 29.32 -11.57
N SER A 609 5.28 29.59 -12.23
CA SER A 609 5.35 30.61 -13.27
C SER A 609 4.55 30.19 -14.51
N PRO A 610 3.48 30.91 -14.89
CA PRO A 610 2.76 30.62 -16.13
C PRO A 610 3.65 30.72 -17.37
N ALA A 611 4.68 31.56 -17.33
CA ALA A 611 5.63 31.73 -18.44
C ALA A 611 6.48 30.47 -18.66
N ALA A 612 6.87 29.76 -17.60
CA ALA A 612 7.59 28.49 -17.71
C ALA A 612 6.71 27.44 -18.42
N LEU A 613 5.44 27.32 -18.03
CA LEU A 613 4.51 26.40 -18.67
C LEU A 613 4.21 26.75 -20.14
N ALA A 614 4.12 28.04 -20.49
CA ALA A 614 3.82 28.50 -21.84
C ALA A 614 5.02 28.42 -22.80
N SER A 615 6.26 28.32 -22.29
CA SER A 615 7.48 28.34 -23.12
C SER A 615 7.82 27.00 -23.75
N VAL A 616 7.19 25.90 -23.30
CA VAL A 616 7.50 24.54 -23.78
C VAL A 616 6.68 24.22 -25.03
N PRO A 617 7.31 23.91 -26.17
CA PRO A 617 6.60 23.31 -27.31
C PRO A 617 6.08 21.92 -26.90
N ARG A 618 4.78 21.77 -26.85
CA ARG A 618 4.14 20.50 -26.51
C ARG A 618 3.59 19.80 -27.74
N LYS A 619 3.73 18.48 -27.76
CA LYS A 619 3.13 17.65 -28.79
C LYS A 619 1.76 17.14 -28.32
N ALA A 620 0.79 17.14 -29.22
CA ALA A 620 -0.48 16.46 -28.98
C ALA A 620 -0.24 14.95 -28.88
N VAL A 621 -0.42 14.38 -27.69
CA VAL A 621 -0.11 12.97 -27.46
C VAL A 621 -1.26 12.11 -27.94
N SER A 622 -0.92 11.10 -28.74
CA SER A 622 -1.87 10.15 -29.33
C SER A 622 -1.20 8.81 -29.58
N SER A 623 -1.98 7.77 -29.86
CA SER A 623 -1.48 6.46 -30.27
C SER A 623 -0.46 6.54 -31.40
N ALA A 624 -0.64 7.46 -32.34
CA ALA A 624 0.29 7.66 -33.46
C ALA A 624 1.66 8.16 -33.00
N LEU A 625 1.71 9.05 -31.99
CA LEU A 625 2.95 9.55 -31.41
C LEU A 625 3.61 8.50 -30.51
N LEU A 626 2.82 7.81 -29.69
CA LEU A 626 3.31 6.81 -28.73
C LEU A 626 3.83 5.54 -29.41
N GLY A 627 3.25 5.16 -30.55
CA GLY A 627 3.66 3.98 -31.33
C GLY A 627 3.23 2.67 -30.68
N ARG A 628 4.18 1.73 -30.58
CA ARG A 628 3.98 0.39 -30.03
C ARG A 628 5.02 0.10 -28.97
N ALA A 629 4.65 -0.72 -27.97
CA ALA A 629 5.62 -1.30 -27.06
C ALA A 629 6.51 -2.32 -27.82
N VAL A 630 7.81 -2.31 -27.54
CA VAL A 630 8.79 -3.10 -28.29
C VAL A 630 8.58 -4.60 -28.11
N ILE A 631 8.34 -5.05 -26.87
CA ILE A 631 8.26 -6.48 -26.52
C ILE A 631 6.91 -7.06 -26.91
N SER A 632 5.82 -6.47 -26.45
CA SER A 632 4.46 -6.97 -26.73
C SER A 632 3.96 -6.67 -28.14
N VAL A 633 4.64 -5.78 -28.86
CA VAL A 633 4.26 -5.21 -30.17
C VAL A 633 2.85 -4.62 -30.22
N GLN A 634 2.18 -4.47 -29.08
CA GLN A 634 0.88 -3.85 -28.96
C GLN A 634 1.00 -2.32 -29.07
N ALA A 635 0.03 -1.68 -29.73
CA ALA A 635 -0.04 -0.22 -29.78
C ALA A 635 -0.42 0.38 -28.42
N PHE A 636 0.09 1.57 -28.11
CA PHE A 636 -0.43 2.39 -27.04
C PHE A 636 -1.81 2.91 -27.45
N ALA A 637 -2.85 2.30 -26.90
CA ALA A 637 -4.25 2.56 -27.25
C ALA A 637 -5.13 2.61 -25.98
N GLN A 638 -6.39 2.93 -26.14
CA GLN A 638 -7.38 2.72 -25.09
C GLN A 638 -7.51 1.21 -24.80
N PRO A 639 -7.96 0.82 -23.61
CA PRO A 639 -8.15 -0.61 -23.27
C PRO A 639 -9.07 -1.36 -24.22
N ASP A 640 -10.00 -0.68 -24.88
CA ASP A 640 -10.90 -1.26 -25.89
C ASP A 640 -10.27 -1.36 -27.31
N GLY A 641 -8.98 -1.02 -27.43
CA GLY A 641 -8.24 -1.01 -28.70
C GLY A 641 -8.46 0.24 -29.57
N THR A 642 -9.32 1.15 -29.18
CA THR A 642 -9.50 2.43 -29.91
C THR A 642 -8.28 3.35 -29.75
N PRO A 643 -8.00 4.24 -30.70
CA PRO A 643 -6.85 5.13 -30.56
C PRO A 643 -6.93 6.02 -29.32
N PHE A 644 -5.85 6.04 -28.53
CA PHE A 644 -5.69 6.99 -27.43
C PHE A 644 -5.38 8.38 -27.98
N ARG A 645 -5.97 9.38 -27.35
CA ARG A 645 -5.67 10.80 -27.57
C ARG A 645 -5.79 11.57 -26.25
N MET A 646 -4.75 12.33 -25.94
CA MET A 646 -4.76 13.25 -24.80
C MET A 646 -5.31 14.60 -25.27
N ASP A 647 -6.60 14.82 -25.07
CA ASP A 647 -7.30 16.04 -25.51
C ASP A 647 -8.07 16.75 -24.39
N ARG A 648 -7.93 16.26 -23.16
CA ARG A 648 -8.55 16.83 -21.96
C ARG A 648 -7.57 16.94 -20.81
N ASP A 649 -7.74 17.97 -19.99
CA ASP A 649 -7.04 18.13 -18.74
C ASP A 649 -7.56 17.19 -17.62
N TYR A 650 -6.96 17.28 -16.43
CA TYR A 650 -7.37 16.51 -15.25
C TYR A 650 -8.86 16.71 -14.89
N PHE A 651 -9.42 17.90 -15.10
CA PHE A 651 -10.80 18.24 -14.80
C PHE A 651 -11.77 17.92 -15.95
N GLY A 652 -11.28 17.34 -17.05
CA GLY A 652 -12.08 17.00 -18.22
C GLY A 652 -12.35 18.13 -19.19
N ASN A 653 -11.73 19.31 -19.01
CA ASN A 653 -11.83 20.41 -19.96
C ASN A 653 -11.03 20.07 -21.22
N ALA A 654 -11.56 20.44 -22.39
CA ALA A 654 -10.84 20.21 -23.64
C ALA A 654 -9.61 21.12 -23.73
N HIS A 655 -8.48 20.57 -24.20
CA HIS A 655 -7.30 21.35 -24.50
C HIS A 655 -7.58 22.35 -25.64
N GLU A 656 -7.01 23.54 -25.59
CA GLU A 656 -7.12 24.50 -26.67
C GLU A 656 -6.35 24.01 -27.91
N PRO A 657 -6.85 24.26 -29.12
CA PRO A 657 -6.15 23.92 -30.35
C PRO A 657 -4.73 24.53 -30.38
N GLY A 658 -3.71 23.67 -30.47
CA GLY A 658 -2.30 24.09 -30.51
C GLY A 658 -1.62 24.28 -29.14
N ASN A 659 -2.36 24.08 -28.04
CA ASN A 659 -1.79 24.05 -26.68
C ASN A 659 -2.31 22.81 -25.93
N PRO A 660 -1.78 21.64 -26.25
CA PRO A 660 -2.18 20.38 -25.61
C PRO A 660 -1.69 20.29 -24.16
#